data_b4e26834cf7d8a88459898c25e3a6cb3
#
_entry.id   b4e26834cf7d8a88459898c25e3a6cb3
#
_cell.length_a   1.000
_cell.length_b   1.000
_cell.length_c   1.000
_cell.angle_alpha   90.00
_cell.angle_beta   90.00
_cell.angle_gamma   90.00
#
_symmetry.space_group_name_H-M   'P 1'
#
loop_
_entity.id
_entity.type
_entity.pdbx_description
1 polymer ?
#
loop_
_entity_poly.entity_id
_entity_poly.type
_entity_poly.pdbx_seq_one_letter_code
_entity_poly.pdbx_strand_id
1 'polypeptide(L)'
;MKKLLLRICGCAAALVAITGPAHAAASATPTGGAGEYADSVVGLNEVSVSVIKSTSGAMFPSSVTTVDMQTIERLDIDGVKGMSEVAPNFYMPQYGSRMTSSIYVRGLGTRIDQPIVALNIDNVPLLNKDNYDFTFTDLDRIEVVRGPQSILYGRNSIGGVINMSTLSPLRYRGVRALAEYGSGNSWRAALSAYGKLSPTLGLAVGGSFNSTDGFFRNLYTGKKVDTERNWLGRVKLAWRPSAALLLENSAWVSSTRQGGYPYQSLASGEINHNDTCFYDRTSVIDGLTVRYFGENVSVSSITAFQYINDNMTLDQDFLPEDYFTLTQKRHEWTLTQDFIVKGAAGQYKYLGGLFGFYKRGNMSAPVTFKDYGIKTLIEDNANTPGSPMQIKWDERTMVLASDFMMPNWGVAAYHKSEYEWGRWTASVGLRLAFERSSIDYHSYVNTGLTLYRQQGPMLIPIKQIPVNLDLADRLHTTSLQLLPELKLSYSFNSSTAVGVVVSKGYKAGGYNTQMFSDILQQSLMGMMGGEQKYDVDEIISYDPEKSWSYELNATTSLFDNTLDLDATLFFIDTRDQQMTMFPEGTTTGRVMANAGRTHSKGVEIAATWRPDRHFIVNASYGHADARFRRFNNGLVDCKGNHVPYAPMNTLFASLTYATDINTSWLTGIEVNANCRGVGPIYWDEENTVKQPFYALAGLSVNLRTPLAEIELWGENITKTKYSTFYFESIGNKFVQRGNPRRFGVTLRFDFAM
;
A
#
# COMPACT_ATOMS: atom_id res chain seq x y z
N MET A 1 -29.26 -0.22 1.38
CA MET A 1 -28.07 -0.02 0.53
C MET A 1 -28.36 -0.08 -0.97
N LYS A 2 -28.98 -1.13 -1.57
CA LYS A 2 -29.35 -1.13 -3.02
C LYS A 2 -30.16 0.09 -3.48
N LYS A 3 -31.07 0.62 -2.65
CA LYS A 3 -31.87 1.82 -2.98
C LYS A 3 -31.12 3.15 -2.86
N LEU A 4 -29.99 3.21 -2.14
CA LEU A 4 -29.15 4.40 -2.03
C LEU A 4 -28.20 4.51 -3.23
N LEU A 5 -27.62 3.39 -3.66
CA LEU A 5 -26.75 3.29 -4.85
C LEU A 5 -27.51 3.63 -6.16
N LEU A 6 -28.79 3.20 -6.28
CA LEU A 6 -29.61 3.55 -7.45
C LEU A 6 -29.97 5.04 -7.51
N ARG A 7 -30.03 5.76 -6.38
CA ARG A 7 -30.28 7.21 -6.37
C ARG A 7 -29.05 8.04 -6.72
N ILE A 8 -27.86 7.54 -6.41
CA ILE A 8 -26.60 8.22 -6.77
C ILE A 8 -26.30 8.02 -8.27
N CYS A 9 -26.53 6.82 -8.82
CA CYS A 9 -26.41 6.58 -10.27
C CYS A 9 -27.47 7.33 -11.11
N GLY A 10 -28.66 7.57 -10.58
CA GLY A 10 -29.72 8.30 -11.27
C GLY A 10 -29.44 9.80 -11.46
N CYS A 11 -28.68 10.42 -10.57
CA CYS A 11 -28.27 11.83 -10.70
C CYS A 11 -27.14 12.06 -11.72
N ALA A 12 -26.25 11.08 -11.93
CA ALA A 12 -25.17 11.19 -12.91
C ALA A 12 -25.66 11.06 -14.37
N ALA A 13 -26.72 10.30 -14.61
CA ALA A 13 -27.31 10.13 -15.95
C ALA A 13 -28.13 11.31 -16.45
N ALA A 14 -28.61 12.20 -15.56
CA ALA A 14 -29.42 13.34 -15.93
C ALA A 14 -28.61 14.59 -16.37
N LEU A 15 -27.28 14.60 -16.18
CA LEU A 15 -26.41 15.73 -16.53
C LEU A 15 -25.80 15.68 -17.93
N VAL A 16 -25.99 14.60 -18.69
CA VAL A 16 -25.46 14.45 -20.06
C VAL A 16 -26.39 14.99 -21.15
N ALA A 17 -27.62 15.41 -20.81
CA ALA A 17 -28.64 15.78 -21.80
C ALA A 17 -28.78 17.31 -22.11
N ILE A 18 -27.81 18.13 -21.67
CA ILE A 18 -27.84 19.58 -21.98
C ILE A 18 -26.56 19.99 -22.71
N THR A 19 -26.42 19.62 -23.99
CA THR A 19 -25.55 20.32 -24.93
C THR A 19 -26.29 20.51 -26.24
N GLY A 20 -26.76 21.72 -26.48
CA GLY A 20 -27.21 22.19 -27.79
C GLY A 20 -26.02 22.38 -28.74
N PRO A 21 -26.27 22.48 -30.08
CA PRO A 21 -25.21 22.39 -31.07
C PRO A 21 -24.26 23.61 -31.02
N ALA A 22 -22.97 23.36 -30.85
CA ALA A 22 -21.94 24.37 -31.01
C ALA A 22 -21.70 24.64 -32.50
N HIS A 23 -21.86 25.87 -32.92
CA HIS A 23 -21.46 26.37 -34.22
C HIS A 23 -19.94 26.33 -34.34
N ALA A 24 -19.47 25.73 -35.42
CA ALA A 24 -18.09 25.77 -35.84
C ALA A 24 -17.70 27.20 -36.20
N ALA A 25 -16.76 27.79 -35.47
CA ALA A 25 -16.01 28.96 -35.85
C ALA A 25 -14.57 28.56 -36.14
N ALA A 26 -14.14 28.90 -37.33
CA ALA A 26 -12.85 28.51 -37.91
C ALA A 26 -11.64 29.19 -37.28
N SER A 27 -10.58 28.42 -37.18
CA SER A 27 -9.16 28.74 -37.29
C SER A 27 -8.61 29.99 -36.57
N ALA A 28 -7.91 29.72 -35.49
CA ALA A 28 -6.64 30.39 -35.22
C ALA A 28 -5.69 29.33 -34.69
N THR A 29 -4.65 29.02 -35.46
CA THR A 29 -3.53 28.20 -35.07
C THR A 29 -2.77 28.88 -33.93
N PRO A 30 -2.61 28.28 -32.75
CA PRO A 30 -1.57 28.67 -31.84
C PRO A 30 -0.31 27.88 -32.20
N THR A 31 0.63 28.52 -32.83
CA THR A 31 2.04 28.12 -32.80
C THR A 31 2.53 28.32 -31.37
N GLY A 32 2.37 27.35 -30.52
CA GLY A 32 2.93 27.31 -29.18
C GLY A 32 3.89 26.12 -29.10
N GLY A 33 5.18 26.41 -29.17
CA GLY A 33 6.23 25.42 -29.00
C GLY A 33 6.21 24.82 -27.58
N ALA A 34 6.72 23.62 -27.46
CA ALA A 34 6.93 22.87 -26.21
C ALA A 34 7.95 23.53 -25.26
N GLY A 35 7.91 24.84 -25.10
CA GLY A 35 8.84 25.64 -24.28
C GLY A 35 8.21 26.50 -23.20
N GLU A 36 6.89 26.57 -23.07
CA GLU A 36 6.25 27.59 -22.22
C GLU A 36 5.70 27.09 -20.87
N TYR A 37 5.89 25.82 -20.51
CA TYR A 37 5.52 25.31 -19.17
C TYR A 37 6.66 25.33 -18.14
N ALA A 38 7.86 25.71 -18.54
CA ALA A 38 9.04 25.74 -17.65
C ALA A 38 9.30 27.09 -16.98
N ASP A 39 8.60 28.15 -17.31
CA ASP A 39 8.96 29.50 -16.87
C ASP A 39 7.79 30.37 -16.43
N SER A 40 6.78 29.81 -15.79
CA SER A 40 5.94 30.62 -14.93
C SER A 40 6.59 30.67 -13.56
N VAL A 41 7.36 31.73 -13.30
CA VAL A 41 7.61 32.20 -11.94
C VAL A 41 6.23 32.40 -11.30
N VAL A 42 5.76 31.37 -10.64
CA VAL A 42 4.51 31.40 -9.90
C VAL A 42 4.71 32.39 -8.78
N GLY A 43 4.03 33.50 -8.85
CA GLY A 43 3.96 34.45 -7.76
C GLY A 43 3.60 33.72 -6.48
N LEU A 44 4.14 34.14 -5.34
CA LEU A 44 4.01 33.56 -4.00
C LEU A 44 2.56 33.18 -3.53
N ASN A 45 1.55 33.41 -4.35
CA ASN A 45 0.13 33.07 -4.12
C ASN A 45 -0.35 31.77 -4.79
N GLU A 46 0.45 31.12 -5.62
CA GLU A 46 0.20 29.78 -6.17
C GLU A 46 1.10 28.75 -5.51
N VAL A 47 1.04 28.66 -4.19
CA VAL A 47 1.57 27.51 -3.46
C VAL A 47 0.93 26.27 -4.05
N SER A 48 1.72 25.36 -4.51
CA SER A 48 1.31 24.05 -5.00
C SER A 48 0.24 23.48 -4.04
N VAL A 49 -0.98 23.33 -4.54
CA VAL A 49 -2.19 23.02 -3.76
C VAL A 49 -2.10 21.63 -3.14
N SER A 50 -1.14 20.81 -3.55
CA SER A 50 -1.08 19.39 -3.28
C SER A 50 -0.64 18.99 -1.87
N VAL A 51 0.22 19.72 -1.19
CA VAL A 51 0.70 19.31 0.15
C VAL A 51 0.47 20.41 1.18
N ILE A 52 -0.64 20.28 1.93
CA ILE A 52 -0.97 21.23 3.01
C ILE A 52 0.09 21.16 4.13
N LYS A 53 0.61 19.97 4.42
CA LYS A 53 1.55 19.68 5.50
C LYS A 53 3.02 19.95 5.14
N SER A 54 3.32 21.01 4.38
CA SER A 54 4.68 21.46 4.11
C SER A 54 4.90 22.86 4.66
N THR A 55 6.02 23.10 5.33
CA THR A 55 6.44 24.44 5.79
C THR A 55 7.36 25.12 4.81
N SER A 56 8.03 24.38 3.93
CA SER A 56 9.20 24.87 3.23
C SER A 56 8.89 25.67 1.97
N GLY A 57 9.29 26.92 1.98
CA GLY A 57 9.77 27.64 0.79
C GLY A 57 11.28 27.57 0.64
N ALA A 58 12.03 26.99 1.61
CA ALA A 58 13.48 26.84 1.56
C ALA A 58 13.89 25.49 0.98
N MET A 59 15.04 25.45 0.33
CA MET A 59 15.67 24.22 -0.16
C MET A 59 16.17 23.40 1.03
N PHE A 60 15.28 22.57 1.60
CA PHE A 60 15.68 21.62 2.63
C PHE A 60 15.90 20.23 1.98
N PRO A 61 17.15 19.73 1.92
CA PRO A 61 17.42 18.41 1.34
C PRO A 61 16.68 17.34 2.12
N SER A 62 15.92 16.52 1.42
CA SER A 62 15.16 15.42 2.01
C SER A 62 15.06 14.26 1.03
N SER A 63 14.89 13.06 1.56
CA SER A 63 14.75 11.85 0.75
C SER A 63 13.35 11.76 0.17
N VAL A 64 13.11 12.45 -0.95
CA VAL A 64 11.82 12.50 -1.65
C VAL A 64 12.00 11.99 -3.07
N THR A 65 11.07 11.18 -3.55
CA THR A 65 10.89 10.89 -4.97
C THR A 65 9.56 11.46 -5.40
N THR A 66 9.60 12.39 -6.32
CA THR A 66 8.41 13.02 -6.91
C THR A 66 8.29 12.56 -8.36
N VAL A 67 7.11 12.12 -8.76
CA VAL A 67 6.75 11.88 -10.15
C VAL A 67 5.56 12.75 -10.52
N ASP A 68 5.70 13.49 -11.60
CA ASP A 68 4.66 14.34 -12.18
C ASP A 68 3.77 13.53 -13.15
N MET A 69 2.70 14.14 -13.63
CA MET A 69 1.76 13.54 -14.54
C MET A 69 2.42 12.99 -15.81
N GLN A 70 3.37 13.69 -16.41
CA GLN A 70 4.06 13.25 -17.63
C GLN A 70 4.90 11.99 -17.36
N THR A 71 5.60 11.95 -16.24
CA THR A 71 6.39 10.79 -15.83
C THR A 71 5.48 9.61 -15.44
N ILE A 72 4.35 9.89 -14.78
CA ILE A 72 3.31 8.89 -14.46
C ILE A 72 2.80 8.22 -15.73
N GLU A 73 2.46 8.99 -16.74
CA GLU A 73 1.97 8.48 -18.04
C GLU A 73 3.04 7.74 -18.83
N ARG A 74 4.28 8.27 -18.87
CA ARG A 74 5.41 7.67 -19.58
C ARG A 74 5.84 6.32 -19.00
N LEU A 75 5.76 6.14 -17.70
CA LEU A 75 6.17 4.92 -17.00
C LEU A 75 4.99 4.03 -16.61
N ASP A 76 3.77 4.41 -17.02
CA ASP A 76 2.52 3.73 -16.69
C ASP A 76 2.32 3.48 -15.19
N ILE A 77 2.59 4.51 -14.36
CA ILE A 77 2.42 4.45 -12.90
C ILE A 77 0.97 4.71 -12.56
N ASP A 78 0.20 3.68 -12.27
CA ASP A 78 -1.24 3.78 -11.98
C ASP A 78 -1.59 3.76 -10.49
N GLY A 79 -0.60 3.67 -9.61
CA GLY A 79 -0.79 3.62 -8.16
C GLY A 79 0.49 3.49 -7.37
N VAL A 80 0.32 3.18 -6.09
CA VAL A 80 1.44 3.07 -5.13
C VAL A 80 2.46 2.02 -5.54
N LYS A 81 2.01 0.91 -6.11
CA LYS A 81 2.87 -0.20 -6.52
C LYS A 81 3.88 0.23 -7.60
N GLY A 82 3.46 1.06 -8.55
CA GLY A 82 4.32 1.60 -9.60
C GLY A 82 5.49 2.43 -9.05
N MET A 83 5.35 3.03 -7.86
CA MET A 83 6.44 3.75 -7.21
C MET A 83 7.62 2.85 -6.81
N SER A 84 7.41 1.53 -6.70
CA SER A 84 8.50 0.56 -6.49
C SER A 84 9.48 0.49 -7.66
N GLU A 85 9.12 1.07 -8.79
CA GLU A 85 9.97 1.09 -9.99
C GLU A 85 10.96 2.25 -9.94
N VAL A 86 10.57 3.39 -9.37
CA VAL A 86 11.33 4.64 -9.47
C VAL A 86 11.93 5.11 -8.14
N ALA A 87 11.29 4.78 -7.01
CA ALA A 87 11.74 5.26 -5.70
C ALA A 87 12.82 4.33 -5.10
N PRO A 88 14.02 4.82 -4.78
CA PRO A 88 15.07 4.00 -4.18
C PRO A 88 14.67 3.53 -2.78
N ASN A 89 15.06 2.29 -2.42
CA ASN A 89 14.72 1.63 -1.16
C ASN A 89 13.22 1.60 -0.83
N PHE A 90 12.36 1.67 -1.85
CA PHE A 90 10.92 1.50 -1.75
C PHE A 90 10.49 0.26 -2.53
N TYR A 91 9.74 -0.63 -1.92
CA TYR A 91 9.32 -1.88 -2.55
C TYR A 91 7.92 -2.30 -2.07
N MET A 92 7.01 -2.50 -3.01
CA MET A 92 5.68 -3.05 -2.78
C MET A 92 5.50 -4.26 -3.70
N PRO A 93 5.77 -5.47 -3.21
CA PRO A 93 5.68 -6.69 -4.02
C PRO A 93 4.25 -7.00 -4.42
N GLN A 94 4.12 -7.63 -5.58
CA GLN A 94 2.85 -8.23 -5.98
C GLN A 94 2.76 -9.64 -5.41
N TYR A 95 1.88 -9.88 -4.44
CA TYR A 95 1.60 -11.23 -3.95
C TYR A 95 0.18 -11.37 -3.41
N GLY A 96 -0.35 -12.60 -3.46
CA GLY A 96 -1.66 -12.94 -2.96
C GLY A 96 -2.77 -12.19 -3.70
N SER A 97 -3.39 -11.27 -3.00
CA SER A 97 -4.44 -10.37 -3.49
C SER A 97 -4.11 -8.91 -3.15
N ARG A 98 -4.96 -7.97 -3.56
CA ARG A 98 -4.82 -6.55 -3.17
C ARG A 98 -4.92 -6.32 -1.67
N MET A 99 -5.53 -7.23 -0.92
CA MET A 99 -5.57 -7.17 0.55
C MET A 99 -4.20 -7.40 1.18
N THR A 100 -3.37 -8.25 0.60
CA THR A 100 -2.06 -8.62 1.16
C THR A 100 -0.96 -7.59 0.88
N SER A 101 -1.30 -6.43 0.35
CA SER A 101 -0.37 -5.36 0.01
C SER A 101 0.49 -4.96 1.21
N SER A 102 1.80 -5.02 1.04
CA SER A 102 2.79 -4.64 2.06
C SER A 102 3.87 -3.78 1.43
N ILE A 103 4.27 -2.74 2.14
CA ILE A 103 5.29 -1.80 1.68
C ILE A 103 6.55 -2.00 2.53
N TYR A 104 7.70 -2.05 1.87
CA TYR A 104 9.02 -2.11 2.49
C TYR A 104 9.80 -0.86 2.11
N VAL A 105 10.35 -0.17 3.12
CA VAL A 105 11.15 1.04 2.94
C VAL A 105 12.39 0.94 3.80
N ARG A 106 13.59 1.07 3.18
CA ARG A 106 14.88 1.07 3.88
C ARG A 106 15.07 -0.15 4.78
N GLY A 107 14.58 -1.31 4.37
CA GLY A 107 14.67 -2.54 5.16
C GLY A 107 13.63 -2.66 6.29
N LEU A 108 12.80 -1.66 6.52
CA LEU A 108 11.62 -1.76 7.37
C LEU A 108 10.45 -2.29 6.54
N GLY A 109 9.55 -3.03 7.16
CA GLY A 109 8.35 -3.53 6.50
C GLY A 109 7.55 -4.44 7.42
N THR A 110 6.32 -4.71 7.02
CA THR A 110 5.47 -5.64 7.72
C THR A 110 4.62 -6.40 6.72
N ARG A 111 4.54 -7.70 6.92
CA ARG A 111 3.69 -8.58 6.11
C ARG A 111 2.24 -8.51 6.57
N ILE A 112 2.03 -8.37 7.88
CA ILE A 112 0.71 -8.48 8.52
C ILE A 112 0.43 -7.18 9.28
N ASP A 113 -0.83 -6.82 9.38
CA ASP A 113 -1.43 -5.78 10.21
C ASP A 113 -1.01 -4.33 9.84
N GLN A 114 -0.39 -3.57 10.74
CA GLN A 114 -0.23 -2.13 10.58
C GLN A 114 0.80 -1.75 9.51
N PRO A 115 0.54 -0.73 8.65
CA PRO A 115 1.50 -0.26 7.67
C PRO A 115 2.69 0.46 8.33
N ILE A 116 3.80 0.54 7.60
CA ILE A 116 4.96 1.35 8.00
C ILE A 116 5.00 2.70 7.26
N VAL A 117 4.19 2.87 6.24
CA VAL A 117 4.09 4.08 5.41
C VAL A 117 2.67 4.60 5.45
N ALA A 118 2.50 5.89 5.71
CA ALA A 118 1.19 6.53 5.60
C ALA A 118 0.89 6.83 4.13
N LEU A 119 -0.38 6.72 3.73
CA LEU A 119 -0.85 7.07 2.38
C LEU A 119 -1.92 8.16 2.48
N ASN A 120 -1.75 9.22 1.70
CA ASN A 120 -2.74 10.28 1.54
C ASN A 120 -3.07 10.46 0.07
N ILE A 121 -4.35 10.68 -0.24
CA ILE A 121 -4.82 11.01 -1.57
C ILE A 121 -5.68 12.27 -1.48
N ASP A 122 -5.31 13.31 -2.22
CA ASP A 122 -5.97 14.62 -2.13
C ASP A 122 -6.11 15.10 -0.67
N ASN A 123 -5.07 14.91 0.15
CA ASN A 123 -4.98 15.17 1.59
C ASN A 123 -5.81 14.23 2.50
N VAL A 124 -6.54 13.27 1.96
CA VAL A 124 -7.29 12.26 2.72
C VAL A 124 -6.35 11.17 3.20
N PRO A 125 -6.15 10.98 4.52
CA PRO A 125 -5.31 9.91 5.04
C PRO A 125 -6.03 8.56 4.98
N LEU A 126 -5.42 7.55 4.36
CA LEU A 126 -5.92 6.18 4.36
C LEU A 126 -5.34 5.44 5.58
N LEU A 127 -6.18 5.02 6.53
CA LEU A 127 -5.72 4.39 7.77
C LEU A 127 -5.63 2.86 7.70
N ASN A 128 -6.14 2.24 6.65
CA ASN A 128 -6.09 0.80 6.46
C ASN A 128 -5.19 0.45 5.26
N LYS A 129 -4.07 -0.28 5.51
CA LYS A 129 -3.12 -0.67 4.47
C LYS A 129 -3.71 -1.58 3.39
N ASP A 130 -4.69 -2.40 3.76
CA ASP A 130 -5.32 -3.32 2.82
C ASP A 130 -6.05 -2.57 1.69
N ASN A 131 -6.30 -1.27 1.89
CA ASN A 131 -6.84 -0.37 0.87
C ASN A 131 -5.76 0.50 0.18
N TYR A 132 -4.48 0.12 0.21
CA TYR A 132 -3.40 0.88 -0.46
C TYR A 132 -3.18 0.47 -1.91
N ASP A 133 -3.59 -0.74 -2.28
CA ASP A 133 -3.46 -1.24 -3.65
C ASP A 133 -4.76 -0.99 -4.44
N PHE A 134 -4.78 0.09 -5.19
CA PHE A 134 -5.81 0.44 -6.15
C PHE A 134 -5.20 1.17 -7.34
N THR A 135 -5.90 1.15 -8.46
CA THR A 135 -5.50 1.82 -9.69
C THR A 135 -6.24 3.15 -9.81
N PHE A 136 -5.49 4.23 -9.95
CA PHE A 136 -6.02 5.58 -10.14
C PHE A 136 -5.73 6.09 -11.54
N THR A 137 -6.62 6.93 -12.03
CA THR A 137 -6.44 7.70 -13.28
C THR A 137 -6.34 9.19 -12.97
N ASP A 138 -5.72 9.94 -13.86
CA ASP A 138 -5.56 11.41 -13.76
C ASP A 138 -4.84 11.85 -12.49
N LEU A 139 -3.78 11.13 -12.13
CA LEU A 139 -2.85 11.55 -11.10
C LEU A 139 -2.02 12.73 -11.61
N ASP A 140 -2.06 13.84 -10.89
CA ASP A 140 -1.25 15.04 -11.14
C ASP A 140 0.18 14.82 -10.65
N ARG A 141 0.32 14.16 -9.47
CA ARG A 141 1.60 13.95 -8.80
C ARG A 141 1.53 12.81 -7.80
N ILE A 142 2.65 12.09 -7.67
CA ILE A 142 2.91 11.17 -6.55
C ILE A 142 4.23 11.56 -5.90
N GLU A 143 4.24 11.68 -4.57
CA GLU A 143 5.42 11.94 -3.77
C GLU A 143 5.62 10.82 -2.77
N VAL A 144 6.81 10.23 -2.74
CA VAL A 144 7.23 9.25 -1.72
C VAL A 144 8.33 9.90 -0.89
N VAL A 145 8.01 10.26 0.36
CA VAL A 145 8.95 10.78 1.33
C VAL A 145 9.40 9.63 2.21
N ARG A 146 10.68 9.29 2.18
CA ARG A 146 11.27 8.19 2.96
C ARG A 146 11.84 8.70 4.26
N GLY A 147 11.94 7.80 5.25
CA GLY A 147 12.27 8.13 6.64
C GLY A 147 11.05 8.58 7.44
N PRO A 148 11.12 8.58 8.78
CA PRO A 148 9.98 8.85 9.63
C PRO A 148 9.33 10.21 9.38
N GLN A 149 8.03 10.21 9.12
CA GLN A 149 7.20 11.41 8.92
C GLN A 149 6.16 11.57 10.03
N SER A 150 6.48 11.05 11.22
CA SER A 150 5.52 10.90 12.31
C SER A 150 5.06 12.21 12.94
N ILE A 151 5.77 13.34 12.74
CA ILE A 151 5.32 14.65 13.23
C ILE A 151 4.02 15.06 12.54
N LEU A 152 4.02 15.08 11.22
CA LEU A 152 2.92 15.63 10.42
C LEU A 152 1.84 14.57 10.11
N TYR A 153 2.24 13.30 9.97
CA TYR A 153 1.33 12.23 9.52
C TYR A 153 0.98 11.24 10.63
N GLY A 154 1.73 11.25 11.73
CA GLY A 154 1.41 10.49 12.94
C GLY A 154 1.68 8.99 12.82
N ARG A 155 0.66 8.21 13.17
CA ARG A 155 0.74 6.75 13.24
C ARG A 155 1.16 6.12 11.90
N ASN A 156 1.91 5.01 11.99
CA ASN A 156 2.22 4.18 10.85
C ASN A 156 2.98 4.90 9.70
N SER A 157 3.76 5.94 10.05
CA SER A 157 4.64 6.66 9.14
C SER A 157 6.12 6.55 9.54
N ILE A 158 6.47 5.44 10.16
CA ILE A 158 7.83 5.11 10.62
C ILE A 158 8.82 4.94 9.43
N GLY A 159 8.34 4.44 8.30
CA GLY A 159 9.12 4.28 7.06
C GLY A 159 8.96 5.45 6.10
N GLY A 160 7.90 6.24 6.23
CA GLY A 160 7.66 7.37 5.34
C GLY A 160 6.20 7.72 5.11
N VAL A 161 5.96 8.53 4.08
CA VAL A 161 4.62 8.90 3.60
C VAL A 161 4.57 8.91 2.09
N ILE A 162 3.42 8.54 1.54
CA ILE A 162 3.08 8.68 0.14
C ILE A 162 1.95 9.72 0.04
N ASN A 163 2.16 10.76 -0.75
CA ASN A 163 1.13 11.75 -1.07
C ASN A 163 0.79 11.64 -2.56
N MET A 164 -0.46 11.37 -2.87
CA MET A 164 -0.99 11.33 -4.22
C MET A 164 -1.94 12.51 -4.42
N SER A 165 -1.84 13.19 -5.53
CA SER A 165 -2.72 14.27 -5.90
C SER A 165 -3.37 13.99 -7.23
N THR A 166 -4.67 14.25 -7.34
CA THR A 166 -5.39 14.16 -8.61
C THR A 166 -5.54 15.52 -9.26
N LEU A 167 -5.70 15.54 -10.57
CA LEU A 167 -5.83 16.76 -11.35
C LEU A 167 -6.99 17.64 -10.84
N SER A 168 -6.74 18.94 -10.73
CA SER A 168 -7.73 19.89 -10.19
C SER A 168 -8.64 20.44 -11.27
N PRO A 169 -9.99 20.44 -11.09
CA PRO A 169 -10.92 21.02 -12.06
C PRO A 169 -10.89 22.56 -12.13
N LEU A 170 -10.16 23.24 -11.23
CA LEU A 170 -9.92 24.66 -11.35
C LEU A 170 -8.74 24.98 -12.29
N ARG A 171 -7.76 24.05 -12.40
CA ARG A 171 -6.55 24.21 -13.23
C ARG A 171 -6.72 23.60 -14.63
N TYR A 172 -7.32 22.43 -14.70
CA TYR A 172 -7.54 21.71 -15.96
C TYR A 172 -9.02 21.76 -16.37
N ARG A 173 -9.26 21.88 -17.68
CA ARG A 173 -10.58 21.84 -18.29
C ARG A 173 -10.51 21.00 -19.56
N GLY A 174 -11.39 20.03 -19.73
CA GLY A 174 -11.36 19.16 -20.89
C GLY A 174 -11.87 17.76 -20.60
N VAL A 175 -11.62 16.86 -21.54
CA VAL A 175 -11.97 15.44 -21.44
C VAL A 175 -10.71 14.61 -21.68
N ARG A 176 -10.47 13.65 -20.81
CA ARG A 176 -9.36 12.69 -20.94
C ARG A 176 -9.92 11.29 -21.03
N ALA A 177 -9.45 10.52 -22.00
CA ALA A 177 -9.84 9.13 -22.18
C ALA A 177 -8.61 8.25 -22.41
N LEU A 178 -8.67 7.03 -21.91
CA LEU A 178 -7.65 6.00 -22.07
C LEU A 178 -8.31 4.68 -22.43
N ALA A 179 -7.71 3.97 -23.40
CA ALA A 179 -8.05 2.60 -23.72
C ALA A 179 -6.77 1.80 -23.94
N GLU A 180 -6.65 0.67 -23.27
CA GLU A 180 -5.48 -0.19 -23.34
C GLU A 180 -5.89 -1.65 -23.51
N TYR A 181 -5.09 -2.38 -24.30
CA TYR A 181 -5.19 -3.82 -24.44
C TYR A 181 -3.80 -4.46 -24.40
N GLY A 182 -3.66 -5.54 -23.63
CA GLY A 182 -2.36 -6.18 -23.47
C GLY A 182 -2.42 -7.68 -23.21
N SER A 183 -1.23 -8.24 -23.02
CA SER A 183 -1.01 -9.65 -22.71
C SER A 183 -1.83 -10.09 -21.49
N GLY A 184 -2.28 -11.36 -21.47
CA GLY A 184 -3.17 -11.87 -20.41
C GLY A 184 -4.63 -11.48 -20.62
N ASN A 185 -5.02 -11.07 -21.83
CA ASN A 185 -6.33 -10.49 -22.14
C ASN A 185 -6.65 -9.34 -21.18
N SER A 186 -5.64 -8.47 -20.97
CA SER A 186 -5.76 -7.33 -20.07
C SER A 186 -6.39 -6.15 -20.81
N TRP A 187 -7.39 -5.55 -20.18
CA TRP A 187 -8.09 -4.35 -20.63
C TRP A 187 -8.04 -3.26 -19.57
N ARG A 188 -7.75 -2.05 -19.99
CA ARG A 188 -7.92 -0.85 -19.17
C ARG A 188 -8.65 0.21 -19.97
N ALA A 189 -9.70 0.78 -19.39
CA ALA A 189 -10.44 1.89 -19.97
C ALA A 189 -10.69 2.94 -18.88
N ALA A 190 -10.50 4.21 -19.22
CA ALA A 190 -10.79 5.32 -18.33
C ALA A 190 -11.37 6.49 -19.11
N LEU A 191 -12.24 7.23 -18.45
CA LEU A 191 -12.82 8.46 -18.98
C LEU A 191 -13.00 9.46 -17.84
N SER A 192 -12.55 10.69 -18.04
CA SER A 192 -12.71 11.78 -17.09
C SER A 192 -13.06 13.08 -17.82
N ALA A 193 -14.01 13.81 -17.25
CA ALA A 193 -14.42 15.12 -17.73
C ALA A 193 -14.20 16.17 -16.64
N TYR A 194 -13.64 17.31 -17.04
CA TYR A 194 -13.34 18.46 -16.19
C TYR A 194 -14.00 19.71 -16.74
N GLY A 195 -14.76 20.40 -15.92
CA GLY A 195 -15.46 21.60 -16.33
C GLY A 195 -15.56 22.64 -15.22
N LYS A 196 -15.64 23.92 -15.60
CA LYS A 196 -16.00 24.99 -14.68
C LYS A 196 -17.50 25.22 -14.74
N LEU A 197 -18.20 24.99 -13.64
CA LEU A 197 -19.62 25.32 -13.49
C LEU A 197 -19.84 26.82 -13.31
N SER A 198 -18.80 27.52 -12.79
CA SER A 198 -18.69 28.96 -12.71
C SER A 198 -17.22 29.39 -12.74
N PRO A 199 -16.87 30.69 -12.82
CA PRO A 199 -15.49 31.14 -12.73
C PRO A 199 -14.74 30.65 -11.48
N THR A 200 -15.48 30.38 -10.40
CA THR A 200 -14.94 30.00 -9.09
C THR A 200 -15.19 28.54 -8.71
N LEU A 201 -15.99 27.80 -9.48
CA LEU A 201 -16.42 26.42 -9.16
C LEU A 201 -16.07 25.47 -10.30
N GLY A 202 -15.19 24.52 -10.03
CA GLY A 202 -14.81 23.44 -10.93
C GLY A 202 -15.37 22.08 -10.47
N LEU A 203 -15.72 21.24 -11.43
CA LEU A 203 -16.16 19.87 -11.24
C LEU A 203 -15.38 18.94 -12.13
N ALA A 204 -14.91 17.84 -11.57
CA ALA A 204 -14.35 16.70 -12.29
C ALA A 204 -15.16 15.45 -11.98
N VAL A 205 -15.47 14.67 -13.00
CA VAL A 205 -16.12 13.36 -12.88
C VAL A 205 -15.32 12.38 -13.74
N GLY A 206 -14.96 11.24 -13.18
CA GLY A 206 -14.18 10.24 -13.90
C GLY A 206 -14.50 8.83 -13.43
N GLY A 207 -14.15 7.87 -14.27
CA GLY A 207 -14.27 6.45 -13.96
C GLY A 207 -13.27 5.63 -14.75
N SER A 208 -12.91 4.48 -14.21
CA SER A 208 -12.04 3.51 -14.87
C SER A 208 -12.52 2.08 -14.66
N PHE A 209 -12.14 1.24 -15.59
CA PHE A 209 -12.34 -0.19 -15.57
C PHE A 209 -11.03 -0.89 -15.96
N ASN A 210 -10.59 -1.86 -15.15
CA ASN A 210 -9.46 -2.70 -15.43
C ASN A 210 -9.87 -4.16 -15.32
N SER A 211 -9.41 -5.00 -16.24
CA SER A 211 -9.70 -6.44 -16.23
C SER A 211 -8.50 -7.20 -16.78
N THR A 212 -8.20 -8.35 -16.21
CA THR A 212 -7.24 -9.32 -16.77
C THR A 212 -7.71 -10.75 -16.50
N ASP A 213 -7.45 -11.63 -17.45
CA ASP A 213 -7.64 -13.07 -17.24
C ASP A 213 -6.44 -13.68 -16.49
N GLY A 214 -5.31 -12.94 -16.37
CA GLY A 214 -4.11 -13.41 -15.69
C GLY A 214 -3.23 -14.34 -16.51
N PHE A 215 -2.19 -14.88 -15.87
CA PHE A 215 -1.14 -15.68 -16.50
C PHE A 215 -0.98 -17.08 -15.92
N PHE A 216 -1.42 -17.29 -14.68
CA PHE A 216 -1.17 -18.49 -13.90
C PHE A 216 -2.41 -19.41 -13.87
N ARG A 217 -2.20 -20.69 -14.12
CA ARG A 217 -3.28 -21.69 -14.17
C ARG A 217 -3.15 -22.67 -13.02
N ASN A 218 -4.26 -22.93 -12.32
CA ASN A 218 -4.39 -24.02 -11.37
C ASN A 218 -4.70 -25.32 -12.13
N LEU A 219 -3.88 -26.34 -11.96
CA LEU A 219 -4.02 -27.62 -12.66
C LEU A 219 -5.23 -28.41 -12.18
N TYR A 220 -5.57 -28.31 -10.88
CA TYR A 220 -6.72 -29.01 -10.30
C TYR A 220 -8.04 -28.55 -10.92
N THR A 221 -8.23 -27.23 -10.99
CA THR A 221 -9.48 -26.65 -11.51
C THR A 221 -9.43 -26.40 -13.03
N GLY A 222 -8.26 -26.41 -13.64
CA GLY A 222 -8.05 -26.03 -15.03
C GLY A 222 -8.25 -24.53 -15.34
N LYS A 223 -8.50 -23.69 -14.33
CA LYS A 223 -8.79 -22.25 -14.46
C LYS A 223 -7.57 -21.39 -14.16
N LYS A 224 -7.54 -20.17 -14.69
CA LYS A 224 -6.58 -19.16 -14.25
C LYS A 224 -6.96 -18.62 -12.88
N VAL A 225 -5.96 -18.37 -12.03
CA VAL A 225 -6.17 -17.98 -10.62
C VAL A 225 -5.94 -16.49 -10.37
N ASP A 226 -5.11 -15.83 -11.16
CA ASP A 226 -4.76 -14.41 -11.04
C ASP A 226 -5.67 -13.49 -11.87
N THR A 227 -6.93 -13.88 -12.03
CA THR A 227 -7.95 -13.04 -12.68
C THR A 227 -8.24 -11.81 -11.84
N GLU A 228 -8.49 -10.67 -12.50
CA GLU A 228 -8.84 -9.44 -11.80
C GLU A 228 -9.85 -8.61 -12.59
N ARG A 229 -10.78 -7.96 -11.88
CA ARG A 229 -11.69 -6.95 -12.41
C ARG A 229 -11.87 -5.84 -11.39
N ASN A 230 -11.60 -4.60 -11.82
CA ASN A 230 -11.68 -3.43 -10.96
C ASN A 230 -12.51 -2.34 -11.62
N TRP A 231 -13.30 -1.65 -10.81
CA TRP A 231 -14.01 -0.43 -11.17
C TRP A 231 -13.63 0.67 -10.18
N LEU A 232 -13.44 1.86 -10.70
CA LEU A 232 -13.29 3.06 -9.89
C LEU A 232 -14.12 4.18 -10.49
N GLY A 233 -14.92 4.85 -9.66
CA GLY A 233 -15.63 6.08 -10.00
C GLY A 233 -15.19 7.20 -9.07
N ARG A 234 -15.00 8.40 -9.61
CA ARG A 234 -14.49 9.55 -8.87
C ARG A 234 -15.25 10.82 -9.20
N VAL A 235 -15.45 11.65 -8.17
CA VAL A 235 -15.97 13.03 -8.29
C VAL A 235 -15.06 13.95 -7.49
N LYS A 236 -14.62 15.06 -8.08
CA LYS A 236 -13.87 16.11 -7.39
C LYS A 236 -14.52 17.46 -7.65
N LEU A 237 -14.87 18.14 -6.57
CA LEU A 237 -15.41 19.49 -6.59
C LEU A 237 -14.36 20.43 -5.99
N ALA A 238 -14.07 21.54 -6.67
CA ALA A 238 -13.19 22.58 -6.14
C ALA A 238 -13.88 23.94 -6.28
N TRP A 239 -14.09 24.61 -5.17
CA TRP A 239 -14.79 25.88 -5.10
C TRP A 239 -13.96 26.95 -4.41
N ARG A 240 -13.69 28.05 -5.11
CA ARG A 240 -12.94 29.20 -4.60
C ARG A 240 -13.81 30.46 -4.61
N PRO A 241 -14.76 30.60 -3.64
CA PRO A 241 -15.71 31.71 -3.63
C PRO A 241 -15.04 33.07 -3.45
N SER A 242 -13.83 33.11 -2.87
CA SER A 242 -13.03 34.31 -2.73
C SER A 242 -11.53 34.00 -2.82
N ALA A 243 -10.69 35.02 -2.89
CA ALA A 243 -9.24 34.83 -2.84
C ALA A 243 -8.78 34.17 -1.53
N ALA A 244 -9.51 34.39 -0.44
CA ALA A 244 -9.20 33.89 0.89
C ALA A 244 -9.74 32.50 1.21
N LEU A 245 -10.68 31.92 0.41
CA LEU A 245 -11.35 30.69 0.76
C LEU A 245 -11.33 29.68 -0.40
N LEU A 246 -10.88 28.46 -0.13
CA LEU A 246 -10.90 27.31 -1.04
C LEU A 246 -11.54 26.12 -0.34
N LEU A 247 -12.53 25.52 -0.99
CA LEU A 247 -13.15 24.24 -0.58
C LEU A 247 -12.89 23.21 -1.68
N GLU A 248 -12.37 22.04 -1.27
CA GLU A 248 -12.17 20.91 -2.18
C GLU A 248 -12.82 19.68 -1.56
N ASN A 249 -13.66 19.02 -2.32
CA ASN A 249 -14.21 17.71 -1.96
C ASN A 249 -13.77 16.70 -2.99
N SER A 250 -13.22 15.57 -2.55
CA SER A 250 -12.76 14.46 -3.38
C SER A 250 -13.40 13.19 -2.87
N ALA A 251 -14.26 12.59 -3.70
CA ALA A 251 -14.98 11.36 -3.37
C ALA A 251 -14.69 10.30 -4.43
N TRP A 252 -14.48 9.05 -4.00
CA TRP A 252 -14.38 7.93 -4.92
C TRP A 252 -14.95 6.64 -4.34
N VAL A 253 -15.45 5.81 -5.24
CA VAL A 253 -15.92 4.47 -4.98
C VAL A 253 -15.15 3.49 -5.85
N SER A 254 -14.68 2.40 -5.27
CA SER A 254 -14.02 1.34 -6.02
C SER A 254 -14.59 -0.03 -5.67
N SER A 255 -14.57 -0.92 -6.66
CA SER A 255 -14.92 -2.33 -6.51
C SER A 255 -13.88 -3.19 -7.19
N THR A 256 -13.37 -4.17 -6.46
CA THR A 256 -12.35 -5.12 -6.90
C THR A 256 -12.89 -6.53 -6.75
N ARG A 257 -12.68 -7.36 -7.77
CA ARG A 257 -12.86 -8.82 -7.72
C ARG A 257 -11.61 -9.49 -8.26
N GLN A 258 -11.03 -10.38 -7.47
CA GLN A 258 -9.82 -11.11 -7.84
C GLN A 258 -9.99 -12.60 -7.57
N GLY A 259 -9.38 -13.45 -8.40
CA GLY A 259 -9.03 -14.80 -8.03
C GLY A 259 -7.94 -14.77 -6.95
N GLY A 260 -6.78 -14.25 -7.33
CA GLY A 260 -5.63 -14.10 -6.42
C GLY A 260 -4.95 -15.41 -6.04
N TYR A 261 -3.85 -15.26 -5.28
CA TYR A 261 -3.13 -16.38 -4.67
C TYR A 261 -2.55 -17.41 -5.65
N PRO A 262 -1.79 -16.98 -6.68
CA PRO A 262 -1.17 -17.88 -7.64
C PRO A 262 0.11 -18.52 -7.06
N TYR A 263 -0.05 -19.27 -5.97
CA TYR A 263 1.04 -19.88 -5.24
C TYR A 263 1.42 -21.23 -5.83
N GLN A 264 2.67 -21.32 -6.28
CA GLN A 264 3.27 -22.47 -6.92
C GLN A 264 4.05 -23.28 -5.89
N SER A 265 3.79 -24.57 -5.78
CA SER A 265 4.63 -25.46 -4.97
C SER A 265 6.06 -25.50 -5.50
N LEU A 266 7.05 -25.37 -4.63
CA LEU A 266 8.46 -25.51 -5.02
C LEU A 266 8.83 -26.93 -5.40
N ALA A 267 8.15 -27.92 -4.85
CA ALA A 267 8.43 -29.33 -5.12
C ALA A 267 7.97 -29.76 -6.52
N SER A 268 6.74 -29.39 -6.92
CA SER A 268 6.18 -29.77 -8.23
C SER A 268 6.43 -28.72 -9.30
N GLY A 269 6.63 -27.46 -8.93
CA GLY A 269 6.67 -26.34 -9.86
C GLY A 269 5.29 -25.92 -10.37
N GLU A 270 4.20 -26.34 -9.72
CA GLU A 270 2.82 -26.20 -10.21
C GLU A 270 1.92 -25.53 -9.18
N ILE A 271 0.84 -24.93 -9.64
CA ILE A 271 -0.30 -24.47 -8.84
C ILE A 271 -1.35 -25.57 -8.94
N ASN A 272 -1.66 -26.23 -7.81
CA ASN A 272 -2.53 -27.39 -7.79
C ASN A 272 -3.29 -27.50 -6.48
N HIS A 273 -4.21 -26.56 -6.23
CA HIS A 273 -5.04 -26.50 -5.04
C HIS A 273 -6.51 -26.79 -5.39
N ASN A 274 -7.23 -27.44 -4.48
CA ASN A 274 -8.57 -27.93 -4.71
C ASN A 274 -9.66 -26.86 -4.54
N ASP A 275 -9.46 -25.92 -3.62
CA ASP A 275 -10.44 -24.91 -3.30
C ASP A 275 -10.25 -23.62 -4.14
N THR A 276 -11.35 -22.91 -4.35
CA THR A 276 -11.33 -21.64 -5.07
C THR A 276 -10.99 -20.50 -4.14
N CYS A 277 -9.83 -19.87 -4.38
CA CYS A 277 -9.46 -18.62 -3.73
C CYS A 277 -10.11 -17.44 -4.43
N PHE A 278 -10.49 -16.42 -3.65
CA PHE A 278 -10.96 -15.16 -4.19
C PHE A 278 -10.80 -14.01 -3.20
N TYR A 279 -10.84 -12.80 -3.72
CA TYR A 279 -10.90 -11.57 -2.95
C TYR A 279 -11.85 -10.57 -3.60
N ASP A 280 -12.86 -10.14 -2.88
CA ASP A 280 -13.81 -9.11 -3.27
C ASP A 280 -13.72 -7.92 -2.32
N ARG A 281 -13.67 -6.71 -2.85
CA ARG A 281 -13.64 -5.47 -2.05
C ARG A 281 -14.51 -4.40 -2.67
N THR A 282 -15.23 -3.67 -1.81
CA THR A 282 -15.84 -2.38 -2.14
C THR A 282 -15.35 -1.35 -1.15
N SER A 283 -14.82 -0.23 -1.63
CA SER A 283 -14.46 0.89 -0.78
C SER A 283 -15.11 2.19 -1.24
N VAL A 284 -15.49 3.02 -0.26
CA VAL A 284 -16.04 4.37 -0.48
C VAL A 284 -15.22 5.31 0.39
N ILE A 285 -14.68 6.35 -0.22
CA ILE A 285 -13.87 7.35 0.46
C ILE A 285 -14.37 8.72 0.04
N ASP A 286 -14.51 9.60 1.02
CA ASP A 286 -14.89 11.00 0.82
C ASP A 286 -14.01 11.88 1.71
N GLY A 287 -13.52 12.99 1.16
CA GLY A 287 -12.71 13.95 1.87
C GLY A 287 -13.06 15.39 1.51
N LEU A 288 -13.35 16.17 2.53
CA LEU A 288 -13.58 17.61 2.43
C LEU A 288 -12.40 18.36 3.02
N THR A 289 -11.77 19.18 2.20
CA THR A 289 -10.70 20.12 2.60
C THR A 289 -11.23 21.54 2.50
N VAL A 290 -11.21 22.27 3.59
CA VAL A 290 -11.52 23.70 3.65
C VAL A 290 -10.26 24.45 4.01
N ARG A 291 -9.87 25.43 3.20
CA ARG A 291 -8.66 26.26 3.40
C ARG A 291 -9.03 27.75 3.41
N TYR A 292 -8.62 28.40 4.48
CA TYR A 292 -8.66 29.85 4.60
C TYR A 292 -7.26 30.44 4.50
N PHE A 293 -7.09 31.42 3.64
CA PHE A 293 -5.82 32.12 3.42
C PHE A 293 -5.94 33.57 3.94
N GLY A 294 -5.31 33.85 5.07
CA GLY A 294 -5.08 35.21 5.57
C GLY A 294 -3.74 35.74 5.05
N GLU A 295 -3.37 36.96 5.47
CA GLU A 295 -2.14 37.62 5.01
C GLU A 295 -0.87 36.81 5.36
N ASN A 296 -0.71 36.41 6.62
CA ASN A 296 0.47 35.70 7.12
C ASN A 296 0.15 34.33 7.72
N VAL A 297 -1.10 33.92 7.64
CA VAL A 297 -1.58 32.68 8.22
C VAL A 297 -2.57 31.98 7.31
N SER A 298 -2.49 30.67 7.21
CA SER A 298 -3.53 29.84 6.60
C SER A 298 -4.06 28.82 7.58
N VAL A 299 -5.37 28.59 7.53
CA VAL A 299 -6.05 27.59 8.36
C VAL A 299 -6.67 26.57 7.42
N SER A 300 -6.45 25.29 7.71
CA SER A 300 -7.03 24.21 6.94
C SER A 300 -7.78 23.24 7.85
N SER A 301 -8.93 22.76 7.40
CA SER A 301 -9.71 21.69 8.01
C SER A 301 -9.87 20.58 6.99
N ILE A 302 -9.46 19.36 7.35
CA ILE A 302 -9.58 18.18 6.51
C ILE A 302 -10.43 17.16 7.25
N THR A 303 -11.62 16.89 6.72
CA THR A 303 -12.54 15.88 7.23
C THR A 303 -12.63 14.76 6.23
N ALA A 304 -12.43 13.51 6.65
CA ALA A 304 -12.55 12.38 5.76
C ALA A 304 -13.35 11.24 6.36
N PHE A 305 -14.14 10.60 5.51
CA PHE A 305 -14.88 9.37 5.78
C PHE A 305 -14.41 8.27 4.86
N GLN A 306 -14.23 7.06 5.40
CA GLN A 306 -13.84 5.88 4.64
C GLN A 306 -14.71 4.70 5.05
N TYR A 307 -15.11 3.90 4.07
CA TYR A 307 -15.82 2.65 4.27
C TYR A 307 -15.19 1.56 3.41
N ILE A 308 -14.92 0.41 4.01
CA ILE A 308 -14.40 -0.77 3.35
C ILE A 308 -15.31 -1.95 3.69
N ASN A 309 -15.68 -2.69 2.66
CA ASN A 309 -16.33 -3.98 2.78
C ASN A 309 -15.54 -4.97 1.94
N ASP A 310 -14.90 -5.94 2.57
CA ASP A 310 -14.14 -6.97 1.88
C ASP A 310 -14.52 -8.39 2.30
N ASN A 311 -14.28 -9.32 1.38
CA ASN A 311 -14.51 -10.74 1.56
C ASN A 311 -13.40 -11.51 0.85
N MET A 312 -12.73 -12.35 1.59
CA MET A 312 -11.65 -13.21 1.13
C MET A 312 -11.94 -14.66 1.49
N THR A 313 -11.63 -15.59 0.59
CA THR A 313 -11.53 -17.00 0.90
C THR A 313 -10.22 -17.53 0.32
N LEU A 314 -9.49 -18.28 1.12
CA LEU A 314 -8.25 -18.96 0.79
C LEU A 314 -8.39 -20.45 0.94
N ASP A 315 -7.85 -21.18 0.00
CA ASP A 315 -7.32 -22.52 0.23
C ASP A 315 -6.02 -22.35 1.03
N GLN A 316 -6.07 -22.55 2.34
CA GLN A 316 -4.96 -22.20 3.23
C GLN A 316 -3.77 -23.16 3.14
N ASP A 317 -4.00 -24.39 2.66
CA ASP A 317 -2.97 -25.39 2.47
C ASP A 317 -2.34 -25.36 1.06
N PHE A 318 -3.06 -24.82 0.07
CA PHE A 318 -2.64 -24.73 -1.35
C PHE A 318 -2.28 -26.07 -1.99
N LEU A 319 -2.92 -27.16 -1.52
CA LEU A 319 -2.69 -28.53 -1.95
C LEU A 319 -3.93 -29.10 -2.66
N PRO A 320 -3.82 -30.25 -3.36
CA PRO A 320 -4.98 -30.94 -3.91
C PRO A 320 -5.80 -31.70 -2.86
N GLU A 321 -5.24 -31.95 -1.68
CA GLU A 321 -5.91 -32.56 -0.53
C GLU A 321 -6.81 -31.54 0.17
N ASP A 322 -7.91 -32.02 0.73
CA ASP A 322 -8.99 -31.20 1.28
C ASP A 322 -8.79 -30.92 2.78
N TYR A 323 -7.78 -30.08 3.13
CA TYR A 323 -7.46 -29.79 4.53
C TYR A 323 -8.40 -28.77 5.15
N PHE A 324 -8.31 -27.51 4.75
CA PHE A 324 -9.13 -26.42 5.30
C PHE A 324 -9.10 -25.14 4.47
N THR A 325 -10.16 -24.37 4.59
CA THR A 325 -10.27 -23.04 4.02
C THR A 325 -10.34 -21.97 5.11
N LEU A 326 -9.73 -20.83 4.85
CA LEU A 326 -9.86 -19.61 5.65
C LEU A 326 -10.79 -18.64 4.91
N THR A 327 -11.82 -18.16 5.58
CA THR A 327 -12.64 -17.05 5.08
C THR A 327 -12.47 -15.85 6.00
N GLN A 328 -12.42 -14.64 5.42
CA GLN A 328 -12.40 -13.38 6.17
C GLN A 328 -13.38 -12.40 5.53
N LYS A 329 -14.38 -12.00 6.29
CA LYS A 329 -15.35 -10.97 5.89
C LYS A 329 -15.22 -9.80 6.83
N ARG A 330 -14.97 -8.59 6.29
CA ARG A 330 -14.75 -7.40 7.08
C ARG A 330 -15.58 -6.22 6.59
N HIS A 331 -16.13 -5.49 7.54
CA HIS A 331 -16.74 -4.18 7.35
C HIS A 331 -16.03 -3.18 8.25
N GLU A 332 -15.44 -2.17 7.67
CA GLU A 332 -14.72 -1.15 8.43
C GLU A 332 -15.17 0.24 7.98
N TRP A 333 -15.36 1.13 8.94
CA TRP A 333 -15.52 2.54 8.66
C TRP A 333 -14.57 3.39 9.52
N THR A 334 -14.14 4.51 8.97
CA THR A 334 -13.17 5.41 9.59
C THR A 334 -13.61 6.84 9.35
N LEU A 335 -13.52 7.64 10.41
CA LEU A 335 -13.68 9.10 10.36
C LEU A 335 -12.37 9.74 10.82
N THR A 336 -11.89 10.73 10.08
CA THR A 336 -10.71 11.51 10.47
C THR A 336 -10.99 12.99 10.38
N GLN A 337 -10.37 13.76 11.29
CA GLN A 337 -10.39 15.21 11.30
C GLN A 337 -8.99 15.74 11.56
N ASP A 338 -8.53 16.70 10.73
CA ASP A 338 -7.25 17.39 10.91
C ASP A 338 -7.46 18.90 10.81
N PHE A 339 -7.09 19.64 11.84
CA PHE A 339 -7.06 21.09 11.84
C PHE A 339 -5.61 21.57 11.81
N ILE A 340 -5.27 22.38 10.82
CA ILE A 340 -3.91 22.80 10.56
C ILE A 340 -3.87 24.32 10.49
N VAL A 341 -2.96 24.92 11.23
CA VAL A 341 -2.62 26.33 11.16
C VAL A 341 -1.18 26.44 10.69
N LYS A 342 -0.95 27.21 9.66
CA LYS A 342 0.37 27.44 9.06
C LYS A 342 0.58 28.91 8.84
N GLY A 343 1.77 29.42 9.19
CA GLY A 343 2.09 30.83 9.00
C GLY A 343 3.57 31.10 8.87
N ALA A 344 3.87 32.36 8.55
CA ALA A 344 5.23 32.87 8.45
C ALA A 344 5.32 34.29 9.03
N ALA A 345 6.42 34.59 9.73
CA ALA A 345 6.75 35.91 10.26
C ALA A 345 8.23 36.17 10.01
N GLY A 346 8.55 36.85 8.90
CA GLY A 346 9.92 37.04 8.44
C GLY A 346 10.61 35.71 8.13
N GLN A 347 11.71 35.43 8.83
CA GLN A 347 12.51 34.21 8.68
C GLN A 347 11.94 33.00 9.46
N TYR A 348 10.93 33.22 10.27
CA TYR A 348 10.28 32.19 11.06
C TYR A 348 9.03 31.69 10.35
N LYS A 349 8.95 30.34 10.17
CA LYS A 349 7.79 29.66 9.62
C LYS A 349 7.30 28.64 10.64
N TYR A 350 6.00 28.45 10.75
CA TYR A 350 5.43 27.49 11.67
C TYR A 350 4.24 26.76 11.04
N LEU A 351 4.03 25.54 11.53
CA LEU A 351 2.88 24.74 11.26
C LEU A 351 2.48 24.03 12.58
N GLY A 352 1.22 24.13 12.94
CA GLY A 352 0.67 23.40 14.07
C GLY A 352 -0.66 22.77 13.71
N GLY A 353 -1.05 21.70 14.41
CA GLY A 353 -2.33 21.09 14.14
C GLY A 353 -2.83 20.15 15.22
N LEU A 354 -4.12 19.83 15.11
CA LEU A 354 -4.83 18.86 15.94
C LEU A 354 -5.45 17.80 15.02
N PHE A 355 -5.08 16.56 15.27
CA PHE A 355 -5.59 15.41 14.50
C PHE A 355 -6.40 14.50 15.41
N GLY A 356 -7.51 13.98 14.88
CA GLY A 356 -8.31 12.96 15.53
C GLY A 356 -8.83 11.94 14.54
N PHE A 357 -9.00 10.70 15.00
CA PHE A 357 -9.64 9.66 14.21
C PHE A 357 -10.47 8.73 15.08
N TYR A 358 -11.48 8.14 14.48
CA TYR A 358 -12.22 7.00 14.99
C TYR A 358 -12.39 5.97 13.88
N LYS A 359 -12.05 4.72 14.18
CA LYS A 359 -12.13 3.58 13.26
C LYS A 359 -12.86 2.43 13.95
N ARG A 360 -13.78 1.76 13.26
CA ARG A 360 -14.46 0.58 13.73
C ARG A 360 -14.50 -0.48 12.65
N GLY A 361 -13.83 -1.60 12.91
CA GLY A 361 -13.88 -2.80 12.09
C GLY A 361 -14.73 -3.87 12.76
N ASN A 362 -15.59 -4.54 11.98
CA ASN A 362 -16.22 -5.80 12.35
C ASN A 362 -15.72 -6.85 11.38
N MET A 363 -15.24 -7.99 11.86
CA MET A 363 -14.67 -9.04 11.06
C MET A 363 -15.19 -10.40 11.51
N SER A 364 -15.55 -11.24 10.55
CA SER A 364 -15.81 -12.67 10.76
C SER A 364 -14.75 -13.46 10.01
N ALA A 365 -14.04 -14.34 10.70
CA ALA A 365 -12.88 -15.06 10.18
C ALA A 365 -12.95 -16.58 10.49
N PRO A 366 -13.95 -17.31 9.97
CA PRO A 366 -14.04 -18.75 10.18
C PRO A 366 -12.95 -19.51 9.43
N VAL A 367 -12.40 -20.54 10.08
CA VAL A 367 -11.58 -21.58 9.47
C VAL A 367 -12.44 -22.85 9.39
N THR A 368 -12.61 -23.37 8.18
CA THR A 368 -13.40 -24.57 7.94
C THR A 368 -12.48 -25.74 7.65
N PHE A 369 -12.30 -26.62 8.63
CA PHE A 369 -11.63 -27.90 8.45
C PHE A 369 -12.54 -28.85 7.70
N LYS A 370 -11.95 -29.64 6.81
CA LYS A 370 -12.61 -30.64 5.99
C LYS A 370 -12.15 -32.03 6.37
N ASP A 371 -12.75 -33.06 5.77
CA ASP A 371 -12.58 -34.45 6.17
C ASP A 371 -11.10 -34.87 6.27
N TYR A 372 -10.30 -34.57 5.25
CA TYR A 372 -8.88 -34.90 5.24
C TYR A 372 -8.09 -34.11 6.30
N GLY A 373 -8.37 -32.82 6.47
CA GLY A 373 -7.75 -31.97 7.48
C GLY A 373 -8.11 -32.42 8.91
N ILE A 374 -9.39 -32.73 9.17
CA ILE A 374 -9.84 -33.28 10.47
C ILE A 374 -9.07 -34.55 10.79
N LYS A 375 -9.01 -35.48 9.84
CA LYS A 375 -8.31 -36.73 10.03
C LYS A 375 -6.83 -36.55 10.31
N THR A 376 -6.11 -35.83 9.44
CA THR A 376 -4.63 -35.78 9.48
C THR A 376 -4.09 -34.81 10.53
N LEU A 377 -4.75 -33.65 10.75
CA LEU A 377 -4.28 -32.63 11.68
C LEU A 377 -4.87 -32.75 13.09
N ILE A 378 -5.97 -33.45 13.25
CA ILE A 378 -6.67 -33.57 14.53
C ILE A 378 -6.71 -35.01 15.02
N GLU A 379 -7.38 -35.92 14.29
CA GLU A 379 -7.55 -37.30 14.74
C GLU A 379 -6.23 -38.07 14.85
N ASP A 380 -5.38 -38.03 13.82
CA ASP A 380 -4.10 -38.74 13.79
C ASP A 380 -3.11 -38.20 14.84
N ASN A 381 -3.21 -36.92 15.20
CA ASN A 381 -2.40 -36.31 16.27
C ASN A 381 -2.94 -36.65 17.68
N ALA A 382 -4.25 -36.83 17.82
CA ALA A 382 -4.87 -37.19 19.09
C ALA A 382 -4.82 -38.69 19.37
N ASN A 383 -4.79 -39.52 18.32
CA ASN A 383 -4.75 -40.97 18.43
C ASN A 383 -3.32 -41.51 18.54
N THR A 384 -2.87 -41.79 19.76
CA THR A 384 -1.53 -42.35 19.98
C THR A 384 -1.44 -43.78 19.35
N PRO A 385 -0.42 -44.07 18.53
CA PRO A 385 -0.21 -45.36 17.97
C PRO A 385 -0.16 -46.47 19.04
N GLY A 386 -0.98 -47.53 18.89
CA GLY A 386 -1.07 -48.63 19.85
C GLY A 386 -1.99 -48.38 21.04
N SER A 387 -2.61 -47.24 21.16
CA SER A 387 -3.65 -46.97 22.15
C SER A 387 -4.89 -47.82 21.87
N PRO A 388 -5.45 -48.48 22.89
CA PRO A 388 -6.70 -49.21 22.74
C PRO A 388 -7.92 -48.29 22.57
N MET A 389 -7.72 -47.01 22.76
CA MET A 389 -8.77 -45.98 22.62
C MET A 389 -8.43 -45.08 21.46
N GLN A 390 -9.41 -44.84 20.59
CA GLN A 390 -9.29 -43.92 19.45
C GLN A 390 -10.47 -42.96 19.43
N ILE A 391 -10.24 -41.76 18.97
CA ILE A 391 -11.29 -40.78 18.74
C ILE A 391 -11.52 -40.61 17.23
N LYS A 392 -12.77 -40.41 16.85
CA LYS A 392 -13.15 -39.94 15.51
C LYS A 392 -14.13 -38.80 15.61
N TRP A 393 -13.97 -37.86 14.74
CA TRP A 393 -14.94 -36.78 14.59
C TRP A 393 -16.23 -37.29 13.99
N ASP A 394 -17.36 -36.80 14.48
CA ASP A 394 -18.69 -37.26 14.00
C ASP A 394 -19.05 -36.59 12.67
N GLU A 395 -18.49 -35.43 12.39
CA GLU A 395 -18.76 -34.56 11.22
C GLU A 395 -17.58 -34.57 10.26
N ARG A 396 -17.86 -34.44 8.95
CA ARG A 396 -16.82 -34.33 7.91
C ARG A 396 -16.29 -32.91 7.73
N THR A 397 -16.93 -31.95 8.34
CA THR A 397 -16.51 -30.52 8.32
C THR A 397 -16.66 -29.96 9.71
N MET A 398 -15.66 -29.19 10.15
CA MET A 398 -15.67 -28.51 11.43
C MET A 398 -15.34 -27.03 11.20
N VAL A 399 -16.17 -26.14 11.71
CA VAL A 399 -15.99 -24.71 11.59
C VAL A 399 -15.48 -24.15 12.92
N LEU A 400 -14.25 -23.63 12.93
CA LEU A 400 -13.73 -22.78 14.00
C LEU A 400 -14.13 -21.33 13.66
N ALA A 401 -15.21 -20.87 14.28
CA ALA A 401 -15.75 -19.54 14.04
C ALA A 401 -15.06 -18.50 14.92
N SER A 402 -14.77 -17.34 14.36
CA SER A 402 -14.21 -16.21 15.10
C SER A 402 -14.79 -14.91 14.57
N ASP A 403 -15.42 -14.16 15.46
CA ASP A 403 -16.01 -12.86 15.19
C ASP A 403 -15.34 -11.78 16.04
N PHE A 404 -15.04 -10.64 15.43
CA PHE A 404 -14.30 -9.55 16.07
C PHE A 404 -14.99 -8.21 15.83
N MET A 405 -15.01 -7.39 16.88
CA MET A 405 -15.31 -5.97 16.81
C MET A 405 -14.11 -5.18 17.32
N MET A 406 -13.52 -4.31 16.50
CA MET A 406 -12.27 -3.61 16.76
C MET A 406 -12.44 -2.09 16.66
N PRO A 407 -12.95 -1.44 17.73
CA PRO A 407 -12.97 0.02 17.80
C PRO A 407 -11.57 0.54 18.16
N ASN A 408 -11.11 1.54 17.39
CA ASN A 408 -9.82 2.20 17.61
C ASN A 408 -10.00 3.70 17.41
N TRP A 409 -9.47 4.52 18.33
CA TRP A 409 -9.53 5.95 18.22
C TRP A 409 -8.25 6.59 18.74
N GLY A 410 -7.97 7.80 18.30
CA GLY A 410 -6.83 8.54 18.79
C GLY A 410 -6.94 10.02 18.51
N VAL A 411 -6.17 10.79 19.30
CA VAL A 411 -6.02 12.23 19.17
C VAL A 411 -4.56 12.61 19.25
N ALA A 412 -4.17 13.66 18.53
CA ALA A 412 -2.80 14.15 18.59
C ALA A 412 -2.74 15.66 18.37
N ALA A 413 -1.79 16.28 19.05
CA ALA A 413 -1.37 17.65 18.81
C ALA A 413 0.06 17.65 18.25
N TYR A 414 0.33 18.47 17.25
CA TYR A 414 1.64 18.56 16.64
C TYR A 414 2.01 19.98 16.28
N HIS A 415 3.31 20.24 16.32
CA HIS A 415 3.88 21.53 15.95
C HIS A 415 5.22 21.35 15.27
N LYS A 416 5.49 22.21 14.30
CA LYS A 416 6.78 22.33 13.61
C LYS A 416 7.12 23.80 13.45
N SER A 417 8.31 24.19 13.88
CA SER A 417 8.92 25.50 13.70
C SER A 417 10.09 25.37 12.76
N GLU A 418 10.26 26.35 11.88
CA GLU A 418 11.39 26.47 11.00
C GLU A 418 11.92 27.90 11.05
N TYR A 419 13.24 28.03 11.12
CA TYR A 419 13.91 29.34 11.17
C TYR A 419 15.07 29.37 10.19
N GLU A 420 15.11 30.42 9.36
CA GLU A 420 16.13 30.64 8.35
C GLU A 420 17.05 31.77 8.80
N TRP A 421 18.38 31.56 8.79
CA TRP A 421 19.36 32.61 9.04
C TRP A 421 20.55 32.49 8.07
N GLY A 422 20.65 33.43 7.19
CA GLY A 422 21.67 33.40 6.15
C GLY A 422 21.55 32.15 5.27
N ARG A 423 22.55 31.26 5.33
CA ARG A 423 22.59 30.00 4.59
C ARG A 423 22.13 28.82 5.38
N TRP A 424 21.76 29.00 6.63
CA TRP A 424 21.29 27.94 7.50
C TRP A 424 19.78 27.92 7.63
N THR A 425 19.21 26.73 7.69
CA THR A 425 17.81 26.52 8.05
C THR A 425 17.74 25.46 9.13
N ALA A 426 17.10 25.75 10.26
CA ALA A 426 16.82 24.80 11.31
C ALA A 426 15.31 24.56 11.43
N SER A 427 14.92 23.33 11.67
CA SER A 427 13.53 22.98 11.93
C SER A 427 13.43 22.04 13.13
N VAL A 428 12.47 22.32 14.00
CA VAL A 428 12.14 21.51 15.19
C VAL A 428 10.67 21.13 15.10
N GLY A 429 10.39 19.84 15.24
CA GLY A 429 9.05 19.31 15.26
C GLY A 429 8.78 18.50 16.54
N LEU A 430 7.54 18.55 17.01
CA LEU A 430 7.07 17.75 18.14
C LEU A 430 5.63 17.32 17.91
N ARG A 431 5.34 16.05 18.19
CA ARG A 431 3.98 15.51 18.22
C ARG A 431 3.75 14.73 19.51
N LEU A 432 2.62 14.97 20.12
CA LEU A 432 2.06 14.14 21.20
C LEU A 432 0.84 13.44 20.65
N ALA A 433 0.83 12.11 20.66
CA ALA A 433 -0.26 11.29 20.15
C ALA A 433 -0.72 10.30 21.22
N PHE A 434 -2.02 10.27 21.47
CA PHE A 434 -2.70 9.30 22.32
C PHE A 434 -3.60 8.42 21.45
N GLU A 435 -3.53 7.10 21.63
CA GLU A 435 -4.37 6.13 20.94
C GLU A 435 -4.92 5.10 21.94
N ARG A 436 -6.14 4.64 21.68
CA ARG A 436 -6.75 3.50 22.33
C ARG A 436 -7.27 2.53 21.28
N SER A 437 -6.76 1.30 21.31
CA SER A 437 -7.22 0.17 20.51
C SER A 437 -7.96 -0.81 21.39
N SER A 438 -9.06 -1.37 20.90
CA SER A 438 -9.85 -2.39 21.61
C SER A 438 -10.20 -3.51 20.65
N ILE A 439 -10.40 -4.70 21.22
CA ILE A 439 -10.95 -5.87 20.53
C ILE A 439 -12.00 -6.52 21.43
N ASP A 440 -13.19 -6.74 20.85
CA ASP A 440 -14.19 -7.63 21.42
C ASP A 440 -14.17 -8.87 20.51
N TYR A 441 -13.89 -10.02 21.06
CA TYR A 441 -13.84 -11.26 20.29
C TYR A 441 -14.80 -12.30 20.82
N HIS A 442 -15.31 -13.13 19.89
CA HIS A 442 -16.08 -14.30 20.18
C HIS A 442 -15.64 -15.41 19.24
N SER A 443 -14.97 -16.42 19.77
CA SER A 443 -14.45 -17.54 19.01
C SER A 443 -15.02 -18.83 19.59
N TYR A 444 -15.63 -19.66 18.73
CA TYR A 444 -16.34 -20.83 19.18
C TYR A 444 -16.26 -21.98 18.17
N VAL A 445 -16.43 -23.21 18.69
CA VAL A 445 -16.65 -24.41 17.91
C VAL A 445 -17.70 -25.27 18.59
N ASN A 446 -18.65 -25.75 17.80
CA ASN A 446 -19.68 -26.70 18.21
C ASN A 446 -19.58 -27.90 17.29
N THR A 447 -19.21 -29.09 17.83
CA THR A 447 -18.99 -30.31 17.08
C THR A 447 -19.14 -31.50 18.00
N GLY A 448 -18.92 -32.71 17.50
CA GLY A 448 -18.94 -33.93 18.27
C GLY A 448 -17.80 -34.85 17.89
N LEU A 449 -17.39 -35.67 18.82
CA LEU A 449 -16.49 -36.78 18.58
C LEU A 449 -16.98 -38.03 19.26
N THR A 450 -16.69 -39.20 18.66
CA THR A 450 -17.01 -40.50 19.24
C THR A 450 -15.72 -41.20 19.66
N LEU A 451 -15.69 -41.62 20.93
CA LEU A 451 -14.64 -42.45 21.50
C LEU A 451 -14.88 -43.91 21.13
N TYR A 452 -13.87 -44.54 20.53
CA TYR A 452 -13.88 -45.95 20.15
C TYR A 452 -12.87 -46.72 20.97
N ARG A 453 -13.19 -48.01 21.22
CA ARG A 453 -12.24 -48.98 21.72
C ARG A 453 -11.83 -49.90 20.57
N GLN A 454 -10.55 -50.10 20.41
CA GLN A 454 -10.03 -51.06 19.45
C GLN A 454 -10.13 -52.49 20.03
N GLN A 455 -10.83 -53.36 19.32
CA GLN A 455 -10.94 -54.78 19.66
C GLN A 455 -10.59 -55.60 18.42
N GLY A 456 -9.33 -56.01 18.33
CA GLY A 456 -8.79 -56.58 17.11
C GLY A 456 -8.82 -55.58 15.96
N PRO A 457 -9.33 -55.95 14.78
CA PRO A 457 -9.44 -55.01 13.65
C PRO A 457 -10.67 -54.07 13.72
N MET A 458 -11.56 -54.27 14.71
CA MET A 458 -12.82 -53.50 14.84
C MET A 458 -12.68 -52.37 15.82
N LEU A 459 -13.28 -51.20 15.47
CA LEU A 459 -13.50 -50.06 16.34
C LEU A 459 -14.93 -50.09 16.86
N ILE A 460 -15.07 -50.23 18.16
CA ILE A 460 -16.39 -50.31 18.83
C ILE A 460 -16.65 -48.92 19.46
N PRO A 461 -17.73 -48.23 19.10
CA PRO A 461 -18.08 -46.97 19.71
C PRO A 461 -18.44 -47.16 21.18
N ILE A 462 -17.86 -46.33 22.06
CA ILE A 462 -18.07 -46.37 23.52
C ILE A 462 -18.95 -45.21 23.94
N LYS A 463 -18.59 -44.00 23.49
CA LYS A 463 -19.24 -42.78 23.99
C LYS A 463 -19.13 -41.68 22.93
N GLN A 464 -20.25 -41.05 22.67
CA GLN A 464 -20.28 -39.80 21.93
C GLN A 464 -20.06 -38.64 22.90
N ILE A 465 -19.17 -37.68 22.55
CA ILE A 465 -18.76 -36.56 23.38
C ILE A 465 -19.05 -35.28 22.59
N PRO A 466 -20.00 -34.46 23.04
CA PRO A 466 -20.18 -33.13 22.46
C PRO A 466 -18.98 -32.25 22.80
N VAL A 467 -18.49 -31.49 21.82
CA VAL A 467 -17.38 -30.54 21.95
C VAL A 467 -17.94 -29.18 21.72
N ASN A 468 -18.06 -28.41 22.80
CA ASN A 468 -18.52 -27.00 22.77
C ASN A 468 -17.45 -26.16 23.43
N LEU A 469 -16.72 -25.39 22.61
CA LEU A 469 -15.79 -24.37 23.07
C LEU A 469 -16.37 -23.02 22.76
N ASP A 470 -16.26 -22.12 23.72
CA ASP A 470 -16.73 -20.75 23.62
C ASP A 470 -15.73 -19.84 24.34
N LEU A 471 -15.04 -18.98 23.58
CA LEU A 471 -14.04 -18.04 24.05
C LEU A 471 -14.50 -16.63 23.68
N ALA A 472 -14.83 -15.82 24.66
CA ALA A 472 -15.25 -14.46 24.42
C ALA A 472 -14.67 -13.54 25.48
N ASP A 473 -14.07 -12.43 25.07
CA ASP A 473 -13.59 -11.38 25.98
C ASP A 473 -13.48 -10.03 25.26
N ARG A 474 -13.17 -9.00 26.06
CA ARG A 474 -12.93 -7.64 25.60
C ARG A 474 -11.63 -7.10 26.18
N LEU A 475 -10.68 -6.82 25.30
CA LEU A 475 -9.40 -6.24 25.66
C LEU A 475 -9.25 -4.82 25.11
N HIS A 476 -8.42 -4.02 25.78
CA HIS A 476 -8.02 -2.72 25.27
C HIS A 476 -6.58 -2.38 25.67
N THR A 477 -5.90 -1.70 24.76
CA THR A 477 -4.57 -1.14 24.99
C THR A 477 -4.59 0.36 24.76
N THR A 478 -3.74 1.09 25.48
CA THR A 478 -3.55 2.53 25.30
C THR A 478 -2.09 2.84 25.03
N SER A 479 -1.84 3.82 24.19
CA SER A 479 -0.48 4.24 23.83
C SER A 479 -0.37 5.75 23.84
N LEU A 480 0.65 6.27 24.51
CA LEU A 480 1.04 7.69 24.47
C LEU A 480 2.42 7.80 23.83
N GLN A 481 2.52 8.51 22.72
CA GLN A 481 3.77 8.66 21.98
C GLN A 481 4.18 10.13 21.90
N LEU A 482 5.43 10.38 22.29
CA LEU A 482 6.11 11.65 22.08
C LEU A 482 7.12 11.48 20.93
N LEU A 483 6.95 12.27 19.87
CA LEU A 483 7.67 12.13 18.61
C LEU A 483 8.40 13.45 18.30
N PRO A 484 9.69 13.56 18.59
CA PRO A 484 10.52 14.70 18.19
C PRO A 484 11.12 14.53 16.79
N GLU A 485 11.37 15.67 16.13
CA GLU A 485 12.17 15.80 14.90
C GLU A 485 13.07 17.01 15.01
N LEU A 486 14.31 16.88 14.57
CA LEU A 486 15.26 17.96 14.42
C LEU A 486 15.86 17.90 13.00
N LYS A 487 15.84 19.04 12.30
CA LYS A 487 16.47 19.20 11.00
C LYS A 487 17.39 20.42 11.01
N LEU A 488 18.55 20.29 10.38
CA LEU A 488 19.48 21.38 10.17
C LEU A 488 20.04 21.28 8.76
N SER A 489 19.97 22.35 7.97
CA SER A 489 20.54 22.38 6.63
C SER A 489 21.39 23.61 6.40
N TYR A 490 22.33 23.48 5.45
CA TYR A 490 23.18 24.54 4.96
C TYR A 490 23.09 24.60 3.44
N SER A 491 22.70 25.76 2.90
CA SER A 491 22.63 26.04 1.47
C SER A 491 23.92 26.72 1.02
N PHE A 492 24.72 26.03 0.20
CA PHE A 492 25.95 26.57 -0.38
C PHE A 492 25.63 27.69 -1.40
N ASN A 493 24.57 27.43 -2.17
CA ASN A 493 24.02 28.37 -3.16
C ASN A 493 22.52 28.04 -3.37
N SER A 494 21.89 28.61 -4.39
CA SER A 494 20.47 28.38 -4.71
C SER A 494 20.15 26.95 -5.21
N SER A 495 21.16 26.18 -5.65
CA SER A 495 21.01 24.87 -6.25
C SER A 495 21.67 23.74 -5.45
N THR A 496 22.46 24.04 -4.41
CA THR A 496 23.20 23.05 -3.64
C THR A 496 22.98 23.24 -2.15
N ALA A 497 22.49 22.19 -1.49
CA ALA A 497 22.30 22.17 -0.04
C ALA A 497 22.62 20.79 0.56
N VAL A 498 23.00 20.78 1.83
CA VAL A 498 23.24 19.59 2.65
C VAL A 498 22.47 19.74 3.95
N GLY A 499 21.87 18.65 4.44
CA GLY A 499 21.08 18.69 5.66
C GLY A 499 21.18 17.40 6.47
N VAL A 500 21.05 17.54 7.79
CA VAL A 500 20.97 16.45 8.75
C VAL A 500 19.56 16.39 9.33
N VAL A 501 19.01 15.18 9.45
CA VAL A 501 17.70 14.92 10.04
C VAL A 501 17.84 13.87 11.13
N VAL A 502 17.27 14.16 12.30
CA VAL A 502 17.09 13.18 13.38
C VAL A 502 15.61 13.15 13.72
N SER A 503 14.98 11.99 13.58
CA SER A 503 13.53 11.86 13.79
C SER A 503 13.17 10.55 14.48
N LYS A 504 12.10 10.60 15.29
CA LYS A 504 11.51 9.41 15.90
C LYS A 504 10.25 9.02 15.17
N GLY A 505 10.16 7.74 14.81
CA GLY A 505 8.97 7.14 14.23
C GLY A 505 8.33 6.12 15.15
N TYR A 506 7.04 5.83 14.92
CA TYR A 506 6.37 4.71 15.56
C TYR A 506 5.35 4.07 14.61
N LYS A 507 5.10 2.80 14.86
CA LYS A 507 4.04 2.00 14.27
C LYS A 507 3.11 1.55 15.38
N ALA A 508 1.81 1.69 15.20
CA ALA A 508 0.83 1.38 16.22
C ALA A 508 0.85 -0.09 16.64
N GLY A 509 0.51 -0.37 17.89
CA GLY A 509 0.20 -1.70 18.37
C GLY A 509 -1.16 -2.18 17.89
N GLY A 510 -1.50 -3.43 18.18
CA GLY A 510 -2.73 -4.05 17.73
C GLY A 510 -3.01 -5.42 18.32
N TYR A 511 -3.80 -6.21 17.61
CA TYR A 511 -4.26 -7.54 18.04
C TYR A 511 -4.10 -8.59 16.93
N ASN A 512 -3.68 -9.78 17.32
CA ASN A 512 -3.47 -10.95 16.45
C ASN A 512 -4.80 -11.68 16.16
N THR A 513 -5.59 -11.20 15.23
CA THR A 513 -6.87 -11.83 14.87
C THR A 513 -6.71 -13.17 14.13
N GLN A 514 -5.56 -13.44 13.56
CA GLN A 514 -5.28 -14.69 12.83
C GLN A 514 -4.99 -15.90 13.72
N MET A 515 -4.74 -15.68 15.02
CA MET A 515 -4.37 -16.72 15.98
C MET A 515 -5.55 -17.50 16.58
N PHE A 516 -6.76 -16.98 16.43
CA PHE A 516 -7.90 -17.56 17.16
C PHE A 516 -8.26 -18.98 16.72
N SER A 517 -7.98 -19.36 15.46
CA SER A 517 -8.11 -20.76 15.03
C SER A 517 -7.12 -21.67 15.74
N ASP A 518 -5.86 -21.22 15.93
CA ASP A 518 -4.84 -21.99 16.63
C ASP A 518 -5.14 -22.07 18.14
N ILE A 519 -5.64 -20.99 18.74
CA ILE A 519 -6.07 -20.95 20.15
C ILE A 519 -7.23 -21.93 20.39
N LEU A 520 -8.25 -21.93 19.52
CA LEU A 520 -9.36 -22.87 19.60
C LEU A 520 -8.87 -24.33 19.42
N GLN A 521 -7.97 -24.57 18.48
CA GLN A 521 -7.39 -25.88 18.22
C GLN A 521 -6.60 -26.39 19.44
N GLN A 522 -5.82 -25.53 20.10
CA GLN A 522 -5.11 -25.91 21.33
C GLN A 522 -6.03 -26.10 22.51
N SER A 523 -7.08 -25.30 22.63
CA SER A 523 -8.11 -25.49 23.66
C SER A 523 -8.82 -26.84 23.48
N LEU A 524 -9.07 -27.23 22.23
CA LEU A 524 -9.58 -28.54 21.84
C LEU A 524 -8.64 -29.69 22.29
N MET A 525 -7.35 -29.56 22.02
CA MET A 525 -6.33 -30.53 22.44
C MET A 525 -6.21 -30.59 23.97
N GLY A 526 -6.33 -29.45 24.66
CA GLY A 526 -6.36 -29.37 26.12
C GLY A 526 -7.53 -30.13 26.73
N MET A 527 -8.72 -30.07 26.14
CA MET A 527 -9.89 -30.86 26.58
C MET A 527 -9.67 -32.37 26.43
N MET A 528 -8.81 -32.79 25.51
CA MET A 528 -8.43 -34.19 25.25
C MET A 528 -7.24 -34.66 26.12
N GLY A 529 -6.79 -33.85 27.10
CA GLY A 529 -5.70 -34.16 28.02
C GLY A 529 -4.33 -33.68 27.60
N GLY A 530 -4.24 -32.84 26.56
CA GLY A 530 -3.02 -32.13 26.17
C GLY A 530 -2.75 -30.92 27.09
N GLU A 531 -1.52 -30.42 27.09
CA GLU A 531 -1.19 -29.17 27.80
C GLU A 531 -1.70 -27.95 27.02
N GLN A 532 -2.38 -27.03 27.72
CA GLN A 532 -2.68 -25.70 27.18
C GLN A 532 -1.42 -24.82 27.27
N LYS A 533 -0.90 -24.44 26.11
CA LYS A 533 0.42 -23.78 26.01
C LYS A 533 0.38 -22.26 26.01
N TYR A 534 -0.81 -21.63 25.93
CA TYR A 534 -0.93 -20.19 25.79
C TYR A 534 -1.79 -19.53 26.85
N ASP A 535 -1.33 -18.39 27.34
CA ASP A 535 -2.20 -17.33 27.86
C ASP A 535 -2.76 -16.56 26.67
N VAL A 536 -4.07 -16.57 26.50
CA VAL A 536 -4.77 -15.96 25.35
C VAL A 536 -4.50 -14.47 25.31
N ASP A 537 -4.53 -13.78 26.45
CA ASP A 537 -4.43 -12.33 26.55
C ASP A 537 -3.02 -11.83 26.19
N GLU A 538 -1.97 -12.61 26.53
CA GLU A 538 -0.59 -12.28 26.19
C GLU A 538 -0.30 -12.48 24.72
N ILE A 539 -0.91 -13.47 24.08
CA ILE A 539 -0.60 -13.82 22.68
C ILE A 539 -1.32 -12.94 21.68
N ILE A 540 -2.52 -12.48 22.01
CA ILE A 540 -3.33 -11.74 21.04
C ILE A 540 -2.98 -10.27 20.94
N SER A 541 -2.23 -9.67 21.88
CA SER A 541 -1.86 -8.25 21.86
C SER A 541 -0.39 -8.05 21.55
N TYR A 542 -0.07 -6.92 20.91
CA TYR A 542 1.29 -6.46 20.69
C TYR A 542 1.39 -4.94 20.78
N ASP A 543 2.53 -4.47 21.31
CA ASP A 543 2.83 -3.08 21.59
C ASP A 543 3.29 -2.28 20.37
N PRO A 544 3.30 -0.93 20.42
CA PRO A 544 3.86 -0.09 19.38
C PRO A 544 5.35 -0.32 19.15
N GLU A 545 5.74 -0.46 17.87
CA GLU A 545 7.12 -0.45 17.42
C GLU A 545 7.65 0.99 17.32
N LYS A 546 8.92 1.22 17.67
CA LYS A 546 9.54 2.56 17.71
C LYS A 546 10.88 2.55 16.97
N SER A 547 11.18 3.65 16.27
CA SER A 547 12.48 3.82 15.63
C SER A 547 13.08 5.21 15.87
N TRP A 548 14.41 5.28 15.81
CA TRP A 548 15.16 6.51 15.62
C TRP A 548 15.87 6.45 14.26
N SER A 549 15.69 7.48 13.46
CA SER A 549 16.34 7.66 12.15
C SER A 549 17.30 8.83 12.20
N TYR A 550 18.49 8.62 11.64
CA TYR A 550 19.55 9.61 11.47
C TYR A 550 19.86 9.66 9.98
N GLU A 551 19.75 10.84 9.37
CA GLU A 551 19.92 11.01 7.93
C GLU A 551 20.86 12.17 7.63
N LEU A 552 21.70 11.98 6.60
CA LEU A 552 22.47 13.01 5.95
C LEU A 552 21.98 13.11 4.50
N ASN A 553 21.39 14.22 4.15
CA ASN A 553 20.79 14.48 2.83
C ASN A 553 21.60 15.55 2.09
N ALA A 554 21.77 15.38 0.79
CA ALA A 554 22.38 16.36 -0.10
C ALA A 554 21.56 16.47 -1.39
N THR A 555 21.38 17.66 -1.88
CA THR A 555 20.78 17.95 -3.18
C THR A 555 21.63 18.95 -3.94
N THR A 556 21.77 18.77 -5.24
CA THR A 556 22.49 19.72 -6.09
C THR A 556 21.97 19.67 -7.52
N SER A 557 21.92 20.84 -8.17
CA SER A 557 21.71 20.95 -9.62
C SER A 557 22.99 21.50 -10.26
N LEU A 558 23.47 20.81 -11.27
CA LEU A 558 24.73 21.05 -11.95
C LEU A 558 24.50 21.37 -13.44
N PHE A 559 25.50 21.93 -14.11
CA PHE A 559 25.50 22.21 -15.55
C PHE A 559 24.27 23.02 -15.99
N ASP A 560 24.09 24.21 -15.39
CA ASP A 560 22.97 25.11 -15.65
C ASP A 560 21.58 24.43 -15.45
N ASN A 561 21.47 23.65 -14.36
CA ASN A 561 20.27 22.89 -13.96
C ASN A 561 19.86 21.77 -14.93
N THR A 562 20.79 21.29 -15.78
CA THR A 562 20.50 20.13 -16.63
C THR A 562 20.65 18.80 -15.90
N LEU A 563 21.42 18.74 -14.80
CA LEU A 563 21.62 17.55 -13.98
C LEU A 563 21.22 17.81 -12.53
N ASP A 564 20.14 17.18 -12.10
CA ASP A 564 19.68 17.17 -10.70
C ASP A 564 20.19 15.90 -10.02
N LEU A 565 20.78 16.03 -8.84
CA LEU A 565 21.30 14.93 -8.03
C LEU A 565 20.82 15.05 -6.60
N ASP A 566 20.27 13.93 -6.08
CA ASP A 566 19.90 13.77 -4.67
C ASP A 566 20.63 12.58 -4.08
N ALA A 567 21.15 12.73 -2.87
CA ALA A 567 21.81 11.66 -2.14
C ALA A 567 21.40 11.67 -0.66
N THR A 568 21.19 10.49 -0.11
CA THR A 568 20.87 10.30 1.30
C THR A 568 21.68 9.15 1.87
N LEU A 569 22.33 9.39 3.01
CA LEU A 569 22.85 8.34 3.89
C LEU A 569 21.93 8.24 5.09
N PHE A 570 21.58 7.02 5.49
CA PHE A 570 20.69 6.81 6.62
C PHE A 570 21.16 5.71 7.57
N PHE A 571 20.78 5.85 8.84
CA PHE A 571 20.88 4.83 9.86
C PHE A 571 19.60 4.83 10.70
N ILE A 572 18.98 3.66 10.88
CA ILE A 572 17.72 3.49 11.62
C ILE A 572 17.93 2.42 12.70
N ASP A 573 17.64 2.75 13.96
CA ASP A 573 17.57 1.82 15.11
C ASP A 573 16.10 1.59 15.47
N THR A 574 15.60 0.38 15.21
CA THR A 574 14.21 -0.02 15.51
C THR A 574 14.19 -0.91 16.74
N ARG A 575 13.30 -0.59 17.67
CA ARG A 575 13.08 -1.33 18.92
C ARG A 575 11.64 -1.81 19.01
N ASP A 576 11.45 -2.88 19.75
CA ASP A 576 10.14 -3.51 19.94
C ASP A 576 9.50 -3.84 18.58
N GLN A 577 10.35 -4.28 17.63
CA GLN A 577 9.92 -4.53 16.27
C GLN A 577 8.86 -5.62 16.26
N GLN A 578 7.75 -5.32 15.59
CA GLN A 578 6.66 -6.24 15.39
C GLN A 578 7.05 -7.27 14.33
N MET A 579 7.29 -8.49 14.77
CA MET A 579 7.71 -9.61 13.93
C MET A 579 6.74 -10.79 14.07
N THR A 580 6.59 -11.52 13.00
CA THR A 580 5.85 -12.79 13.04
C THR A 580 6.78 -13.87 13.56
N MET A 581 6.39 -14.58 14.61
CA MET A 581 7.18 -15.65 15.21
C MET A 581 6.28 -16.83 15.63
N PHE A 582 6.89 -17.97 15.91
CA PHE A 582 6.17 -19.06 16.57
C PHE A 582 6.05 -18.76 18.06
N PRO A 583 4.90 -19.03 18.68
CA PRO A 583 4.76 -18.98 20.11
C PRO A 583 5.76 -19.92 20.80
N GLU A 584 6.23 -19.57 21.99
CA GLU A 584 7.24 -20.36 22.71
C GLU A 584 6.81 -21.81 22.89
N GLY A 585 7.69 -22.74 22.52
CA GLY A 585 7.47 -24.18 22.61
C GLY A 585 6.55 -24.76 21.51
N THR A 586 6.27 -24.01 20.44
CA THR A 586 5.44 -24.51 19.30
C THR A 586 6.18 -24.39 17.97
N THR A 587 5.75 -25.19 17.00
CA THR A 587 6.18 -25.14 15.60
C THR A 587 5.01 -24.81 14.66
N THR A 588 3.82 -24.54 15.22
CA THR A 588 2.59 -24.19 14.52
C THR A 588 1.99 -22.92 15.10
N GLY A 589 1.18 -22.22 14.34
CA GLY A 589 0.60 -20.95 14.73
C GLY A 589 1.65 -19.83 14.71
N ARG A 590 1.41 -18.77 13.94
CA ARG A 590 2.31 -17.62 13.90
C ARG A 590 1.64 -16.40 14.52
N VAL A 591 2.30 -15.78 15.48
CA VAL A 591 1.86 -14.55 16.16
C VAL A 591 2.68 -13.36 15.72
N MET A 592 2.08 -12.19 15.74
CA MET A 592 2.81 -10.93 15.75
C MET A 592 3.23 -10.62 17.19
N ALA A 593 4.51 -10.44 17.45
CA ALA A 593 5.04 -10.09 18.76
C ALA A 593 6.11 -9.01 18.67
N ASN A 594 6.35 -8.31 19.78
CA ASN A 594 7.40 -7.28 19.93
C ASN A 594 8.75 -7.93 20.29
N ALA A 595 9.24 -8.79 19.42
CA ALA A 595 10.39 -9.64 19.72
C ALA A 595 11.72 -9.10 19.19
N GLY A 596 11.70 -8.16 18.24
CA GLY A 596 12.86 -7.78 17.47
C GLY A 596 13.50 -6.44 17.87
N ARG A 597 14.81 -6.35 17.69
CA ARG A 597 15.53 -5.10 17.51
C ARG A 597 16.34 -5.19 16.23
N THR A 598 16.21 -4.20 15.35
CA THR A 598 16.93 -4.17 14.08
C THR A 598 17.71 -2.87 13.90
N HIS A 599 18.77 -2.96 13.13
CA HIS A 599 19.44 -1.80 12.55
C HIS A 599 19.35 -1.87 11.05
N SER A 600 19.00 -0.77 10.43
CA SER A 600 19.08 -0.58 8.99
C SER A 600 19.98 0.59 8.68
N LYS A 601 20.89 0.41 7.74
CA LYS A 601 21.81 1.44 7.25
C LYS A 601 21.92 1.35 5.74
N GLY A 602 22.08 2.50 5.09
CA GLY A 602 22.15 2.46 3.64
C GLY A 602 22.34 3.81 2.98
N VAL A 603 22.23 3.75 1.66
CA VAL A 603 22.38 4.90 0.77
C VAL A 603 21.24 4.93 -0.25
N GLU A 604 20.84 6.13 -0.61
CA GLU A 604 19.92 6.42 -1.70
C GLU A 604 20.54 7.49 -2.59
N ILE A 605 20.49 7.28 -3.90
CA ILE A 605 20.96 8.22 -4.90
C ILE A 605 19.91 8.30 -5.99
N ALA A 606 19.56 9.51 -6.40
CA ALA A 606 18.69 9.75 -7.53
C ALA A 606 19.32 10.83 -8.43
N ALA A 607 19.19 10.64 -9.73
CA ALA A 607 19.70 11.55 -10.74
C ALA A 607 18.67 11.73 -11.85
N THR A 608 18.47 12.98 -12.26
CA THR A 608 17.73 13.33 -13.48
C THR A 608 18.61 14.20 -14.34
N TRP A 609 18.91 13.74 -15.54
CA TRP A 609 19.76 14.46 -16.47
C TRP A 609 19.02 14.78 -17.77
N ARG A 610 19.01 16.06 -18.14
CA ARG A 610 18.39 16.61 -19.34
C ARG A 610 19.46 17.34 -20.15
N PRO A 611 20.32 16.57 -20.89
CA PRO A 611 21.44 17.17 -21.64
C PRO A 611 20.97 18.14 -22.71
N ASP A 612 19.82 17.89 -23.29
CA ASP A 612 19.13 18.76 -24.23
C ASP A 612 17.61 18.52 -24.19
N ARG A 613 16.87 19.17 -25.08
CA ARG A 613 15.40 19.08 -25.15
C ARG A 613 14.87 17.72 -25.61
N HIS A 614 15.73 16.85 -26.15
CA HIS A 614 15.32 15.56 -26.70
C HIS A 614 15.54 14.39 -25.74
N PHE A 615 16.50 14.51 -24.83
CA PHE A 615 16.89 13.41 -23.96
C PHE A 615 16.56 13.68 -22.50
N ILE A 616 15.99 12.67 -21.84
CA ILE A 616 15.83 12.62 -20.39
C ILE A 616 16.40 11.28 -19.92
N VAL A 617 17.35 11.37 -18.98
CA VAL A 617 17.90 10.19 -18.30
C VAL A 617 17.51 10.26 -16.84
N ASN A 618 16.82 9.26 -16.33
CA ASN A 618 16.55 9.10 -14.90
C ASN A 618 17.30 7.88 -14.38
N ALA A 619 17.90 8.01 -13.22
CA ALA A 619 18.52 6.89 -12.53
C ALA A 619 18.27 7.01 -11.03
N SER A 620 17.94 5.91 -10.38
CA SER A 620 17.91 5.84 -8.93
C SER A 620 18.50 4.52 -8.43
N TYR A 621 19.19 4.59 -7.30
CA TYR A 621 19.76 3.44 -6.63
C TYR A 621 19.54 3.54 -5.13
N GLY A 622 19.07 2.47 -4.54
CA GLY A 622 18.94 2.31 -3.10
C GLY A 622 19.65 1.06 -2.61
N HIS A 623 20.43 1.20 -1.54
CA HIS A 623 21.00 0.08 -0.80
C HIS A 623 20.55 0.17 0.66
N ALA A 624 20.06 -0.95 1.23
CA ALA A 624 19.65 -1.06 2.62
C ALA A 624 20.16 -2.37 3.22
N ASP A 625 21.07 -2.28 4.19
CA ASP A 625 21.52 -3.41 5.00
C ASP A 625 20.76 -3.42 6.33
N ALA A 626 19.62 -4.10 6.34
CA ALA A 626 18.74 -4.24 7.51
C ALA A 626 18.99 -5.60 8.17
N ARG A 627 19.39 -5.60 9.46
CA ARG A 627 19.74 -6.81 10.21
C ARG A 627 19.17 -6.84 11.61
N PHE A 628 18.87 -8.04 12.06
CA PHE A 628 18.51 -8.30 13.44
C PHE A 628 19.71 -8.05 14.37
N ARG A 629 19.50 -7.25 15.40
CA ARG A 629 20.44 -7.07 16.52
C ARG A 629 20.07 -7.97 17.68
N ARG A 630 18.80 -8.24 17.83
CA ARG A 630 18.23 -9.20 18.79
C ARG A 630 16.93 -9.70 18.20
N PHE A 631 16.85 -10.96 17.93
CA PHE A 631 15.61 -11.64 17.53
C PHE A 631 15.79 -13.15 17.66
N ASN A 632 14.86 -13.79 18.38
CA ASN A 632 14.70 -15.23 18.41
C ASN A 632 13.30 -15.51 17.87
N ASN A 633 13.17 -16.35 16.84
CA ASN A 633 11.90 -16.65 16.19
C ASN A 633 11.07 -17.73 16.91
N GLY A 634 11.47 -18.11 18.14
CA GLY A 634 10.91 -19.21 18.93
C GLY A 634 11.65 -20.54 18.75
N LEU A 635 12.49 -20.67 17.71
CA LEU A 635 13.25 -21.89 17.39
C LEU A 635 14.76 -21.64 17.43
N VAL A 636 15.22 -20.54 16.83
CA VAL A 636 16.65 -20.20 16.70
C VAL A 636 16.91 -18.72 16.92
N ASP A 637 18.14 -18.38 17.33
CA ASP A 637 18.61 -17.00 17.41
C ASP A 637 19.02 -16.50 15.99
N CYS A 638 18.23 -15.58 15.46
CA CYS A 638 18.42 -14.99 14.14
C CYS A 638 19.31 -13.73 14.15
N LYS A 639 20.03 -13.46 15.23
CA LYS A 639 20.93 -12.30 15.35
C LYS A 639 21.96 -12.24 14.22
N GLY A 640 22.05 -11.08 13.54
CA GLY A 640 22.94 -10.83 12.42
C GLY A 640 22.34 -11.16 11.06
N ASN A 641 21.24 -11.91 11.00
CA ASN A 641 20.53 -12.21 9.77
C ASN A 641 19.82 -10.97 9.21
N HIS A 642 19.60 -10.97 7.90
CA HIS A 642 18.84 -9.92 7.22
C HIS A 642 17.36 -10.01 7.54
N VAL A 643 16.71 -8.85 7.60
CA VAL A 643 15.25 -8.74 7.76
C VAL A 643 14.56 -9.31 6.50
N PRO A 644 13.62 -10.25 6.64
CA PRO A 644 12.94 -10.87 5.52
C PRO A 644 12.09 -9.92 4.69
N TYR A 645 11.83 -10.30 3.43
CA TYR A 645 10.96 -9.63 2.45
C TYR A 645 11.43 -8.25 1.97
N ALA A 646 12.39 -7.63 2.63
CA ALA A 646 12.95 -6.34 2.23
C ALA A 646 14.12 -6.55 1.23
N PRO A 647 14.10 -5.91 0.06
CA PRO A 647 15.21 -5.99 -0.87
C PRO A 647 16.44 -5.23 -0.33
N MET A 648 17.63 -5.82 -0.52
CA MET A 648 18.88 -5.14 -0.16
C MET A 648 19.23 -4.01 -1.15
N ASN A 649 18.85 -4.16 -2.41
CA ASN A 649 19.12 -3.18 -3.44
C ASN A 649 17.86 -2.95 -4.28
N THR A 650 17.67 -1.71 -4.66
CA THR A 650 16.69 -1.27 -5.67
C THR A 650 17.43 -0.43 -6.70
N LEU A 651 17.16 -0.65 -7.96
CA LEU A 651 17.75 0.07 -9.08
C LEU A 651 16.65 0.46 -10.07
N PHE A 652 16.69 1.68 -10.54
CA PHE A 652 15.92 2.12 -11.69
C PHE A 652 16.83 2.94 -12.61
N ALA A 653 16.69 2.74 -13.90
CA ALA A 653 17.30 3.58 -14.92
C ALA A 653 16.35 3.69 -16.11
N SER A 654 16.18 4.87 -16.65
CA SER A 654 15.43 5.09 -17.89
C SER A 654 16.12 6.11 -18.78
N LEU A 655 16.02 5.86 -20.08
CA LEU A 655 16.41 6.76 -21.15
C LEU A 655 15.19 7.06 -22.01
N THR A 656 14.80 8.32 -22.05
CA THR A 656 13.74 8.81 -22.92
C THR A 656 14.36 9.68 -24.02
N TYR A 657 13.98 9.38 -25.26
CA TYR A 657 14.24 10.24 -26.42
C TYR A 657 12.91 10.74 -26.97
N ALA A 658 12.73 12.04 -27.08
CA ALA A 658 11.53 12.66 -27.62
C ALA A 658 11.88 13.65 -28.72
N THR A 659 11.12 13.63 -29.81
CA THR A 659 11.31 14.58 -30.92
C THR A 659 9.96 14.94 -31.53
N ASP A 660 9.84 16.20 -31.91
CA ASP A 660 8.69 16.68 -32.64
C ASP A 660 8.84 16.37 -34.14
N ILE A 661 7.75 16.00 -34.77
CA ILE A 661 7.65 15.69 -36.20
C ILE A 661 6.58 16.61 -36.78
N ASN A 662 6.92 17.26 -37.86
CA ASN A 662 6.00 18.20 -38.53
C ASN A 662 5.31 17.57 -39.75
N THR A 663 4.42 16.59 -39.48
CA THR A 663 3.55 16.03 -40.53
C THR A 663 2.07 16.19 -40.12
N SER A 664 1.16 16.05 -41.09
CA SER A 664 -0.29 16.24 -40.85
C SER A 664 -0.89 15.18 -39.92
N TRP A 665 -0.29 14.01 -39.76
CA TRP A 665 -0.84 12.89 -39.02
C TRP A 665 0.02 12.48 -37.82
N LEU A 666 1.31 12.85 -37.80
CA LEU A 666 2.25 12.54 -36.71
C LEU A 666 2.93 13.83 -36.26
N THR A 667 2.76 14.20 -34.99
CA THR A 667 3.30 15.43 -34.42
C THR A 667 4.53 15.19 -33.56
N GLY A 668 4.78 13.94 -33.14
CA GLY A 668 5.98 13.62 -32.37
C GLY A 668 6.12 12.13 -32.12
N ILE A 669 7.34 11.73 -31.77
CA ILE A 669 7.69 10.38 -31.34
C ILE A 669 8.44 10.49 -30.01
N GLU A 670 8.08 9.64 -29.06
CA GLU A 670 8.83 9.43 -27.82
C GLU A 670 9.18 7.96 -27.68
N VAL A 671 10.43 7.66 -27.39
CA VAL A 671 10.91 6.30 -27.10
C VAL A 671 11.47 6.27 -25.68
N ASN A 672 10.96 5.38 -24.86
CA ASN A 672 11.47 5.16 -23.50
C ASN A 672 11.98 3.73 -23.35
N ALA A 673 13.24 3.60 -22.93
CA ALA A 673 13.81 2.34 -22.50
C ALA A 673 14.09 2.42 -21.00
N ASN A 674 13.64 1.44 -20.25
CA ASN A 674 13.84 1.41 -18.81
C ASN A 674 14.31 0.05 -18.31
N CYS A 675 14.96 0.07 -17.16
CA CYS A 675 15.43 -1.11 -16.44
C CYS A 675 15.19 -0.91 -14.94
N ARG A 676 14.57 -1.89 -14.31
CA ARG A 676 14.42 -1.92 -12.87
C ARG A 676 15.07 -3.17 -12.30
N GLY A 677 15.84 -3.02 -11.21
CA GLY A 677 16.50 -4.10 -10.51
C GLY A 677 16.10 -4.17 -9.06
N VAL A 678 15.92 -5.37 -8.52
CA VAL A 678 15.50 -5.59 -7.13
C VAL A 678 16.24 -6.79 -6.54
N GLY A 679 16.62 -6.71 -5.25
CA GLY A 679 17.16 -7.82 -4.47
C GLY A 679 18.66 -7.71 -4.19
N PRO A 680 19.28 -8.75 -3.58
CA PRO A 680 18.62 -9.96 -3.12
C PRO A 680 17.55 -9.70 -2.05
N ILE A 681 16.58 -10.63 -1.96
CA ILE A 681 15.55 -10.65 -0.93
C ILE A 681 15.63 -11.98 -0.20
N TYR A 682 15.77 -11.96 1.12
CA TYR A 682 15.61 -13.12 1.98
C TYR A 682 14.17 -13.31 2.36
N TRP A 683 13.68 -14.57 2.39
CA TRP A 683 12.27 -14.85 2.59
C TRP A 683 11.94 -15.37 4.00
N ASP A 684 12.95 -15.81 4.72
CA ASP A 684 12.86 -16.35 6.07
C ASP A 684 13.81 -15.64 7.04
N GLU A 685 13.53 -15.74 8.31
CA GLU A 685 14.30 -15.10 9.37
C GLU A 685 15.69 -15.76 9.54
N GLU A 686 15.83 -17.02 9.14
CA GLU A 686 17.09 -17.79 9.15
C GLU A 686 17.98 -17.50 7.94
N ASN A 687 17.45 -16.80 6.93
CA ASN A 687 18.11 -16.47 5.66
C ASN A 687 18.49 -17.72 4.83
N THR A 688 17.72 -18.78 4.94
CA THR A 688 17.96 -20.04 4.20
C THR A 688 17.40 -19.99 2.78
N VAL A 689 16.36 -19.21 2.55
CA VAL A 689 15.70 -19.04 1.25
C VAL A 689 15.82 -17.61 0.76
N LYS A 690 16.25 -17.43 -0.48
CA LYS A 690 16.40 -16.09 -1.06
C LYS A 690 16.02 -16.03 -2.53
N GLN A 691 15.52 -14.88 -2.95
CA GLN A 691 15.48 -14.44 -4.33
C GLN A 691 16.79 -13.70 -4.62
N PRO A 692 17.64 -14.16 -5.55
CA PRO A 692 18.79 -13.38 -6.02
C PRO A 692 18.39 -12.06 -6.63
N PHE A 693 19.33 -11.13 -6.79
CA PHE A 693 19.09 -9.91 -7.54
C PHE A 693 18.59 -10.24 -8.95
N TYR A 694 17.56 -9.55 -9.39
CA TYR A 694 17.00 -9.66 -10.75
C TYR A 694 16.78 -8.28 -11.36
N ALA A 695 16.79 -8.22 -12.68
CA ALA A 695 16.48 -7.00 -13.42
C ALA A 695 15.42 -7.27 -14.50
N LEU A 696 14.52 -6.32 -14.67
CA LEU A 696 13.44 -6.32 -15.67
C LEU A 696 13.67 -5.15 -16.60
N ALA A 697 13.64 -5.41 -17.91
CA ALA A 697 13.75 -4.37 -18.92
C ALA A 697 12.39 -4.10 -19.56
N GLY A 698 12.09 -2.83 -19.76
CA GLY A 698 10.91 -2.32 -20.45
C GLY A 698 11.28 -1.43 -21.64
N LEU A 699 10.40 -1.37 -22.60
CA LEU A 699 10.52 -0.49 -23.77
C LEU A 699 9.14 0.01 -24.15
N SER A 700 9.01 1.32 -24.40
CA SER A 700 7.81 1.89 -25.00
C SER A 700 8.12 2.84 -26.14
N VAL A 701 7.21 2.91 -27.10
CA VAL A 701 7.23 3.87 -28.21
C VAL A 701 5.88 4.56 -28.24
N ASN A 702 5.89 5.86 -28.02
CA ASN A 702 4.69 6.71 -28.04
C ASN A 702 4.68 7.55 -29.34
N LEU A 703 3.62 7.40 -30.13
CA LEU A 703 3.34 8.14 -31.36
C LEU A 703 2.31 9.22 -31.04
N ARG A 704 2.72 10.49 -31.08
CA ARG A 704 1.82 11.63 -30.86
C ARG A 704 1.19 12.05 -32.18
N THR A 705 -0.14 12.06 -32.21
CA THR A 705 -0.93 12.54 -33.34
C THR A 705 -1.72 13.79 -32.91
N PRO A 706 -2.33 14.55 -33.82
CA PRO A 706 -3.17 15.71 -33.45
C PRO A 706 -4.38 15.36 -32.59
N LEU A 707 -4.83 14.09 -32.58
CA LEU A 707 -6.04 13.65 -31.89
C LEU A 707 -5.79 12.73 -30.69
N ALA A 708 -4.68 11.97 -30.74
CA ALA A 708 -4.43 10.92 -29.74
C ALA A 708 -2.95 10.61 -29.63
N GLU A 709 -2.56 10.02 -28.53
CA GLU A 709 -1.29 9.35 -28.33
C GLU A 709 -1.48 7.85 -28.42
N ILE A 710 -0.62 7.17 -29.18
CA ILE A 710 -0.61 5.73 -29.37
C ILE A 710 0.69 5.20 -28.79
N GLU A 711 0.63 4.48 -27.71
CA GLU A 711 1.78 3.86 -27.08
C GLU A 711 1.82 2.37 -27.34
N LEU A 712 2.95 1.88 -27.84
CA LEU A 712 3.29 0.47 -27.91
C LEU A 712 4.30 0.16 -26.81
N TRP A 713 3.96 -0.74 -25.91
CA TRP A 713 4.82 -1.03 -24.75
C TRP A 713 5.12 -2.51 -24.58
N GLY A 714 6.25 -2.79 -23.97
CA GLY A 714 6.66 -4.12 -23.55
C GLY A 714 7.37 -4.10 -22.21
N GLU A 715 6.98 -5.00 -21.33
CA GLU A 715 7.57 -5.18 -20.00
C GLU A 715 8.19 -6.56 -19.86
N ASN A 716 9.23 -6.64 -19.00
CA ASN A 716 10.01 -7.86 -18.82
C ASN A 716 10.40 -8.49 -20.18
N ILE A 717 10.83 -7.65 -21.13
CA ILE A 717 11.16 -8.07 -22.50
C ILE A 717 12.28 -9.12 -22.54
N THR A 718 13.12 -9.15 -21.51
CA THR A 718 14.22 -10.12 -21.29
C THR A 718 13.74 -11.49 -20.83
N LYS A 719 12.45 -11.67 -20.51
CA LYS A 719 11.86 -12.92 -19.95
C LYS A 719 12.51 -13.35 -18.63
N THR A 720 12.92 -12.40 -17.82
CA THR A 720 13.52 -12.69 -16.52
C THR A 720 12.48 -13.40 -15.62
N LYS A 721 12.89 -14.54 -15.05
CA LYS A 721 12.08 -15.28 -14.07
C LYS A 721 12.49 -14.84 -12.67
N TYR A 722 11.51 -14.46 -11.86
CA TYR A 722 11.72 -14.00 -10.49
C TYR A 722 10.54 -14.38 -9.61
N SER A 723 10.76 -14.40 -8.30
CA SER A 723 9.71 -14.62 -7.29
C SER A 723 9.41 -13.31 -6.59
N THR A 724 8.15 -13.08 -6.31
CA THR A 724 7.66 -11.88 -5.59
C THR A 724 7.30 -12.18 -4.15
N PHE A 725 7.12 -13.47 -3.83
CA PHE A 725 6.76 -13.92 -2.50
C PHE A 725 7.13 -15.39 -2.27
N TYR A 726 7.39 -15.75 -1.02
CA TYR A 726 7.62 -17.11 -0.55
C TYR A 726 7.00 -17.28 0.83
N PHE A 727 6.47 -18.47 1.10
CA PHE A 727 6.00 -18.88 2.43
C PHE A 727 5.95 -20.41 2.55
N GLU A 728 5.75 -20.86 3.79
CA GLU A 728 5.57 -22.28 4.10
C GLU A 728 4.19 -22.50 4.73
N SER A 729 3.51 -23.57 4.33
CA SER A 729 2.25 -24.02 4.88
C SER A 729 2.23 -25.54 4.97
N ILE A 730 1.86 -26.10 6.11
CA ILE A 730 1.79 -27.55 6.39
C ILE A 730 3.04 -28.30 5.87
N GLY A 731 4.25 -27.78 6.20
CA GLY A 731 5.52 -28.37 5.79
C GLY A 731 5.86 -28.28 4.29
N ASN A 732 4.99 -27.65 3.48
CA ASN A 732 5.20 -27.42 2.06
C ASN A 732 5.69 -25.99 1.79
N LYS A 733 6.49 -25.82 0.73
CA LYS A 733 7.12 -24.56 0.34
C LYS A 733 6.46 -24.02 -0.92
N PHE A 734 6.01 -22.76 -0.86
CA PHE A 734 5.31 -22.11 -1.95
C PHE A 734 5.97 -20.80 -2.35
N VAL A 735 5.88 -20.49 -3.66
CA VAL A 735 6.33 -19.20 -4.21
C VAL A 735 5.25 -18.60 -5.10
N GLN A 736 5.17 -17.28 -5.11
CA GLN A 736 4.52 -16.56 -6.20
C GLN A 736 5.57 -16.10 -7.20
N ARG A 737 5.35 -16.42 -8.47
CA ARG A 737 6.18 -15.91 -9.56
C ARG A 737 5.72 -14.52 -9.96
N GLY A 738 6.68 -13.70 -10.36
CA GLY A 738 6.38 -12.41 -10.98
C GLY A 738 5.80 -12.57 -12.39
N ASN A 739 5.20 -11.51 -12.89
CA ASN A 739 4.58 -11.50 -14.22
C ASN A 739 5.58 -11.90 -15.32
N PRO A 740 5.16 -12.74 -16.28
CA PRO A 740 5.96 -13.04 -17.46
C PRO A 740 6.14 -11.79 -18.33
N ARG A 741 6.83 -11.94 -19.44
CA ARG A 741 6.92 -10.89 -20.47
C ARG A 741 5.51 -10.49 -20.95
N ARG A 742 5.26 -9.16 -20.99
CA ARG A 742 3.98 -8.57 -21.40
C ARG A 742 4.19 -7.57 -22.52
N PHE A 743 3.19 -7.41 -23.38
CA PHE A 743 3.12 -6.39 -24.42
C PHE A 743 1.71 -5.84 -24.47
N GLY A 744 1.59 -4.62 -24.93
CA GLY A 744 0.30 -3.99 -25.12
C GLY A 744 0.33 -2.73 -25.96
N VAL A 745 -0.85 -2.19 -26.14
CA VAL A 745 -1.12 -0.94 -26.84
C VAL A 745 -2.02 -0.09 -25.97
N THR A 746 -1.64 1.17 -25.78
CA THR A 746 -2.43 2.18 -25.07
C THR A 746 -2.77 3.33 -26.01
N LEU A 747 -4.03 3.72 -26.00
CA LEU A 747 -4.53 4.92 -26.67
C LEU A 747 -4.91 5.94 -25.60
N ARG A 748 -4.35 7.15 -25.69
CA ARG A 748 -4.69 8.28 -24.81
C ARG A 748 -5.25 9.42 -25.64
N PHE A 749 -6.32 10.01 -25.15
CA PHE A 749 -6.95 11.19 -25.71
C PHE A 749 -7.01 12.27 -24.64
N ASP A 750 -6.50 13.45 -24.96
CA ASP A 750 -6.55 14.62 -24.10
C ASP A 750 -7.09 15.80 -24.89
N PHE A 751 -8.35 16.17 -24.63
CA PHE A 751 -9.05 17.29 -25.25
C PHE A 751 -9.13 18.43 -24.23
N ALA A 752 -8.02 19.14 -24.05
CA ALA A 752 -7.99 20.37 -23.23
C ALA A 752 -8.78 21.50 -23.93
N MET A 753 -9.60 22.26 -23.15
CA MET A 753 -10.46 23.36 -23.60
C MET A 753 -10.02 24.70 -23.03
#